data_e044c530c52dcd24e8ea345837c896dd
#
_entry.id   e044c530c52dcd24e8ea345837c896dd
#
_cell.length_a   1.000
_cell.length_b   1.000
_cell.length_c   1.000
_cell.angle_alpha   90.00
_cell.angle_beta   90.00
_cell.angle_gamma   90.00
#
_symmetry.space_group_name_H-M   'P 1'
#
loop_
_entity.id
_entity.type
_entity.pdbx_description
1 polymer ?
#
loop_
_entity_poly.entity_id
_entity_poly.type
_entity_poly.pdbx_seq_one_letter_code
_entity_poly.pdbx_strand_id
1 'polypeptide(L)'
;MSSSGFETIDFIIFGIYIVVLVSLGLFLSRDKDGKGKSASDYFLAGNTLTWWAVGASLIAANISAEQFIGMSGTGYADGIAIAAYEIMAAVTLIVVGKFLLPIMIDRKIFTIPQFLYERYNGGVGLAFSILWLFLYVFVNLTSVAWLGALAIEQILGVQGVMVSFMGFEISMQMLIIIGLFVIAGIYSIYGGLASVAWTDVMQVTFLIGGGLITAFVALSAMGEVLGTDALGAFAQIFNDLTTGEHATDPHFHLIIQESHDPAAYANVPGIVAVVGGVWLTNLGYWGFNQYIIQKGLAAKSIDEAKKGLIFAGFLKILIPFIVVVPGICAYYIMQNPETFASLDLQGAINRSDDAYPWLIRNFTPTGIKGLSFAALTAAIISSLASMFNSTSTLFTMDIYKKYINKEASDKKLVNVGRITALSALIIAAVAVKPLLGGLDQAFQYIQEYSGFIYPGIITVFGLGLLWKRASATAAIWTSILTIPMGVIFKICLPDVAFQLRAGYIFIILVSIFILISYMDKKYVSAEAISDTDKKQMLMWAKTIGCTGAFFVILGLVVTLMGNSTEWTAYLNDIGFQAFIFSGVLVGCNAVWLYSNSLDNKKDPKALPINLDLFATTRGYTYGTIGICVITAILYICLW
;
A
#
# COMPACT_ATOMS: atom_id res chain seq x y z
N MET A 1 -13.47 10.98 -36.39
CA MET A 1 -13.73 9.69 -35.78
C MET A 1 -12.48 9.27 -35.03
N SER A 2 -12.65 8.79 -33.89
CA SER A 2 -11.81 8.96 -32.71
C SER A 2 -10.34 8.55 -32.88
N SER A 3 -9.45 9.47 -32.61
CA SER A 3 -8.02 9.21 -32.37
C SER A 3 -7.73 8.23 -31.22
N SER A 4 -8.75 7.74 -30.53
CA SER A 4 -8.64 6.91 -29.33
C SER A 4 -8.70 5.40 -29.60
N GLY A 5 -9.10 4.96 -30.79
CA GLY A 5 -9.34 3.55 -31.08
C GLY A 5 -10.46 2.90 -30.24
N PHE A 6 -11.26 3.69 -29.51
CA PHE A 6 -12.47 3.22 -28.81
C PHE A 6 -13.67 3.20 -29.73
N GLU A 7 -14.39 2.10 -29.72
CA GLU A 7 -15.62 1.93 -30.46
C GLU A 7 -16.85 2.05 -29.55
N THR A 8 -18.03 2.18 -30.16
CA THR A 8 -19.30 2.30 -29.39
C THR A 8 -19.51 1.16 -28.42
N ILE A 9 -19.08 -0.06 -28.78
CA ILE A 9 -19.23 -1.24 -27.92
C ILE A 9 -18.37 -1.14 -26.65
N ASP A 10 -17.18 -0.53 -26.70
CA ASP A 10 -16.33 -0.30 -25.54
C ASP A 10 -17.00 0.63 -24.54
N PHE A 11 -17.61 1.71 -25.01
CA PHE A 11 -18.38 2.63 -24.17
C PHE A 11 -19.65 1.98 -23.61
N ILE A 12 -20.32 1.10 -24.35
CA ILE A 12 -21.47 0.35 -23.86
C ILE A 12 -21.06 -0.59 -22.72
N ILE A 13 -19.97 -1.37 -22.90
CA ILE A 13 -19.45 -2.27 -21.87
C ILE A 13 -19.08 -1.49 -20.60
N PHE A 14 -18.36 -0.40 -20.76
CA PHE A 14 -18.01 0.49 -19.65
C PHE A 14 -19.24 1.08 -18.96
N GLY A 15 -20.23 1.56 -19.73
CA GLY A 15 -21.47 2.09 -19.20
C GLY A 15 -22.27 1.06 -18.40
N ILE A 16 -22.40 -0.17 -18.93
CA ILE A 16 -23.03 -1.29 -18.21
C ILE A 16 -22.29 -1.56 -16.89
N TYR A 17 -20.96 -1.61 -16.92
CA TYR A 17 -20.14 -1.80 -15.71
C TYR A 17 -20.47 -0.74 -14.64
N ILE A 18 -20.45 0.55 -14.99
CA ILE A 18 -20.75 1.64 -14.04
C ILE A 18 -22.17 1.53 -13.47
N VAL A 19 -23.17 1.25 -14.33
CA VAL A 19 -24.57 1.09 -13.87
C VAL A 19 -24.71 -0.09 -12.90
N VAL A 20 -24.09 -1.23 -13.21
CA VAL A 20 -24.11 -2.41 -12.34
C VAL A 20 -23.40 -2.11 -11.03
N LEU A 21 -22.22 -1.48 -11.05
CA LEU A 21 -21.44 -1.10 -9.87
C LEU A 21 -22.26 -0.22 -8.91
N VAL A 22 -22.81 0.88 -9.41
CA VAL A 22 -23.58 1.83 -8.58
C VAL A 22 -24.86 1.17 -8.07
N SER A 23 -25.56 0.43 -8.93
CA SER A 23 -26.80 -0.30 -8.55
C SER A 23 -26.53 -1.32 -7.47
N LEU A 24 -25.46 -2.11 -7.60
CA LEU A 24 -25.05 -3.11 -6.61
C LEU A 24 -24.72 -2.43 -5.27
N GLY A 25 -23.92 -1.37 -5.29
CA GLY A 25 -23.57 -0.62 -4.09
C GLY A 25 -24.78 -0.06 -3.36
N LEU A 26 -25.72 0.55 -4.08
CA LEU A 26 -26.94 1.08 -3.51
C LEU A 26 -27.89 -0.02 -3.02
N PHE A 27 -28.01 -1.13 -3.76
CA PHE A 27 -28.87 -2.26 -3.40
C PHE A 27 -28.39 -2.95 -2.12
N LEU A 28 -27.09 -3.28 -2.04
CA LEU A 28 -26.51 -3.97 -0.88
C LEU A 28 -26.43 -3.08 0.36
N SER A 29 -26.45 -1.77 0.18
CA SER A 29 -26.44 -0.82 1.29
C SER A 29 -27.82 -0.41 1.80
N ARG A 30 -28.91 -1.00 1.28
CA ARG A 30 -30.26 -0.69 1.74
C ARG A 30 -30.44 -1.07 3.21
N ASP A 31 -31.11 -0.21 3.95
CA ASP A 31 -31.60 -0.51 5.28
C ASP A 31 -32.74 -1.55 5.17
N LYS A 32 -32.48 -2.78 5.62
CA LYS A 32 -33.45 -3.89 5.52
C LYS A 32 -34.58 -3.77 6.53
N ASP A 33 -34.33 -3.08 7.64
CA ASP A 33 -35.27 -3.03 8.77
C ASP A 33 -35.99 -1.67 8.90
N GLY A 34 -35.67 -0.69 8.05
CA GLY A 34 -36.25 0.66 8.09
C GLY A 34 -35.92 1.49 9.34
N LYS A 35 -35.02 0.98 10.20
CA LYS A 35 -34.63 1.63 11.46
C LYS A 35 -33.50 2.65 11.32
N GLY A 36 -32.90 2.76 10.14
CA GLY A 36 -31.68 3.53 9.90
C GLY A 36 -30.41 2.76 10.28
N LYS A 37 -29.28 3.12 9.66
CA LYS A 37 -27.99 2.47 9.93
C LYS A 37 -27.45 2.92 11.28
N SER A 38 -26.94 1.95 12.07
CA SER A 38 -26.11 2.26 13.23
C SER A 38 -24.73 2.78 12.80
N ALA A 39 -23.99 3.36 13.73
CA ALA A 39 -22.61 3.76 13.47
C ALA A 39 -21.73 2.54 13.10
N SER A 40 -21.95 1.38 13.73
CA SER A 40 -21.26 0.14 13.39
C SER A 40 -21.58 -0.34 11.98
N ASP A 41 -22.86 -0.28 11.56
CA ASP A 41 -23.26 -0.68 10.21
C ASP A 41 -22.66 0.23 9.14
N TYR A 42 -22.59 1.52 9.41
CA TYR A 42 -22.09 2.49 8.45
C TYR A 42 -20.56 2.48 8.34
N PHE A 43 -19.86 2.46 9.48
CA PHE A 43 -18.39 2.61 9.52
C PHE A 43 -17.62 1.28 9.54
N LEU A 44 -18.24 0.16 10.00
CA LEU A 44 -17.62 -1.17 10.09
C LEU A 44 -18.45 -2.28 9.43
N ALA A 45 -19.37 -1.94 8.54
CA ALA A 45 -20.22 -2.93 7.86
C ALA A 45 -20.91 -3.93 8.82
N GLY A 46 -21.25 -3.51 10.03
CA GLY A 46 -21.83 -4.34 11.07
C GLY A 46 -20.98 -5.54 11.51
N ASN A 47 -19.68 -5.55 11.23
CA ASN A 47 -18.76 -6.67 11.46
C ASN A 47 -19.25 -7.99 10.82
N THR A 48 -19.66 -7.96 9.55
CA THR A 48 -20.26 -9.11 8.86
C THR A 48 -19.40 -9.69 7.74
N LEU A 49 -18.24 -9.08 7.44
CA LEU A 49 -17.44 -9.48 6.29
C LEU A 49 -16.81 -10.86 6.50
N THR A 50 -16.94 -11.72 5.50
CA THR A 50 -16.27 -13.02 5.41
C THR A 50 -14.85 -12.86 4.89
N TRP A 51 -14.00 -13.86 5.05
CA TRP A 51 -12.58 -13.84 4.69
C TRP A 51 -12.32 -13.41 3.24
N TRP A 52 -13.10 -13.94 2.29
CA TRP A 52 -12.93 -13.61 0.88
C TRP A 52 -13.37 -12.16 0.56
N ALA A 53 -14.41 -11.66 1.24
CA ALA A 53 -14.83 -10.26 1.10
C ALA A 53 -13.81 -9.31 1.73
N VAL A 54 -13.23 -9.67 2.88
CA VAL A 54 -12.13 -8.92 3.51
C VAL A 54 -10.93 -8.86 2.58
N GLY A 55 -10.47 -10.00 2.06
CA GLY A 55 -9.29 -10.04 1.20
C GLY A 55 -9.49 -9.33 -0.14
N ALA A 56 -10.64 -9.56 -0.78
CA ALA A 56 -10.99 -8.86 -2.02
C ALA A 56 -11.08 -7.34 -1.81
N SER A 57 -11.75 -6.89 -0.74
CA SER A 57 -11.88 -5.48 -0.43
C SER A 57 -10.54 -4.82 -0.05
N LEU A 58 -9.64 -5.54 0.65
CA LEU A 58 -8.29 -5.07 0.91
C LEU A 58 -7.53 -4.81 -0.39
N ILE A 59 -7.58 -5.73 -1.33
CA ILE A 59 -6.88 -5.62 -2.61
C ILE A 59 -7.51 -4.56 -3.49
N ALA A 60 -8.84 -4.52 -3.62
CA ALA A 60 -9.52 -3.49 -4.40
C ALA A 60 -9.27 -2.07 -3.87
N ALA A 61 -9.20 -1.91 -2.53
CA ALA A 61 -8.90 -0.61 -1.93
C ALA A 61 -7.43 -0.19 -2.10
N ASN A 62 -6.51 -1.15 -2.18
CA ASN A 62 -5.09 -0.87 -2.32
C ASN A 62 -4.68 -0.63 -3.78
N ILE A 63 -5.17 -1.47 -4.71
CA ILE A 63 -4.80 -1.33 -6.12
C ILE A 63 -5.60 -0.19 -6.74
N SER A 64 -4.89 0.82 -7.16
CA SER A 64 -5.43 2.07 -7.70
C SER A 64 -4.75 2.43 -9.01
N ALA A 65 -4.95 3.64 -9.50
CA ALA A 65 -4.16 4.20 -10.60
C ALA A 65 -2.65 4.21 -10.27
N GLU A 66 -2.29 4.32 -8.99
CA GLU A 66 -0.88 4.30 -8.57
C GLU A 66 -0.18 3.01 -9.00
N GLN A 67 -0.84 1.84 -8.89
CA GLN A 67 -0.28 0.57 -9.34
C GLN A 67 -0.35 0.41 -10.86
N PHE A 68 -1.53 0.62 -11.46
CA PHE A 68 -1.67 0.41 -12.91
C PHE A 68 -0.84 1.38 -13.76
N ILE A 69 -0.70 2.60 -13.32
CA ILE A 69 0.02 3.64 -14.06
C ILE A 69 1.44 3.77 -13.53
N GLY A 70 1.58 4.05 -12.23
CA GLY A 70 2.87 4.36 -11.64
C GLY A 70 3.79 3.14 -11.55
N MET A 71 3.31 1.96 -11.08
CA MET A 71 4.17 0.78 -11.04
C MET A 71 4.43 0.19 -12.44
N SER A 72 3.48 0.31 -13.38
CA SER A 72 3.75 -0.07 -14.76
C SER A 72 4.77 0.86 -15.41
N GLY A 73 4.67 2.17 -15.12
CA GLY A 73 5.66 3.17 -15.54
C GLY A 73 7.05 2.90 -14.98
N THR A 74 7.15 2.57 -13.68
CA THR A 74 8.42 2.15 -13.08
C THR A 74 8.90 0.82 -13.67
N GLY A 75 7.98 -0.12 -13.98
CA GLY A 75 8.32 -1.33 -14.71
C GLY A 75 8.89 -1.08 -16.10
N TYR A 76 8.40 -0.04 -16.78
CA TYR A 76 8.95 0.44 -18.06
C TYR A 76 10.32 1.10 -17.89
N ALA A 77 10.54 1.90 -16.84
CA ALA A 77 11.78 2.65 -16.64
C ALA A 77 12.87 1.84 -15.94
N ASP A 78 12.53 1.15 -14.85
CA ASP A 78 13.48 0.54 -13.90
C ASP A 78 13.29 -0.99 -13.78
N GLY A 79 12.27 -1.57 -14.43
CA GLY A 79 12.03 -3.02 -14.48
C GLY A 79 11.26 -3.60 -13.27
N ILE A 80 11.46 -4.91 -13.04
CA ILE A 80 10.65 -5.71 -12.11
C ILE A 80 10.97 -5.45 -10.64
N ALA A 81 12.05 -4.75 -10.32
CA ALA A 81 12.45 -4.47 -8.94
C ALA A 81 11.35 -3.75 -8.12
N ILE A 82 10.50 -2.94 -8.78
CA ILE A 82 9.34 -2.31 -8.15
C ILE A 82 8.35 -3.33 -7.58
N ALA A 83 8.30 -4.56 -8.10
CA ALA A 83 7.47 -5.65 -7.58
C ALA A 83 7.83 -6.05 -6.14
N ALA A 84 9.01 -5.68 -5.65
CA ALA A 84 9.39 -5.89 -4.25
C ALA A 84 8.37 -5.28 -3.27
N TYR A 85 7.73 -4.15 -3.62
CA TYR A 85 6.66 -3.57 -2.79
C TYR A 85 5.47 -4.52 -2.63
N GLU A 86 5.03 -5.15 -3.72
CA GLU A 86 3.89 -6.05 -3.75
C GLU A 86 4.21 -7.40 -3.10
N ILE A 87 5.39 -7.95 -3.37
CA ILE A 87 5.86 -9.22 -2.80
C ILE A 87 6.06 -9.08 -1.29
N MET A 88 6.68 -8.00 -0.82
CA MET A 88 6.87 -7.74 0.60
C MET A 88 5.57 -7.36 1.30
N ALA A 89 4.59 -6.78 0.59
CA ALA A 89 3.24 -6.59 1.10
C ALA A 89 2.58 -7.92 1.46
N ALA A 90 2.74 -8.96 0.63
CA ALA A 90 2.19 -10.28 0.91
C ALA A 90 2.75 -10.86 2.22
N VAL A 91 4.05 -10.71 2.46
CA VAL A 91 4.70 -11.14 3.72
C VAL A 91 4.25 -10.27 4.90
N THR A 92 4.11 -8.96 4.69
CA THR A 92 3.62 -8.04 5.74
C THR A 92 2.19 -8.36 6.17
N LEU A 93 1.32 -8.75 5.24
CA LEU A 93 -0.05 -9.16 5.54
C LEU A 93 -0.11 -10.37 6.48
N ILE A 94 0.86 -11.29 6.40
CA ILE A 94 1.01 -12.38 7.37
C ILE A 94 1.29 -11.83 8.77
N VAL A 95 2.23 -10.89 8.88
CA VAL A 95 2.60 -10.28 10.17
C VAL A 95 1.42 -9.52 10.78
N VAL A 96 0.75 -8.69 9.97
CA VAL A 96 -0.43 -7.92 10.39
C VAL A 96 -1.57 -8.84 10.82
N GLY A 97 -1.86 -9.89 10.05
CA GLY A 97 -2.91 -10.86 10.33
C GLY A 97 -2.67 -11.67 11.60
N LYS A 98 -1.40 -11.97 11.91
CA LYS A 98 -1.06 -12.75 13.10
C LYS A 98 -0.96 -11.90 14.36
N PHE A 99 -0.37 -10.72 14.29
CA PHE A 99 0.06 -9.97 15.48
C PHE A 99 -0.71 -8.68 15.74
N LEU A 100 -1.12 -7.95 14.72
CA LEU A 100 -1.73 -6.62 14.90
C LEU A 100 -3.26 -6.67 14.89
N LEU A 101 -3.83 -7.19 13.83
CA LEU A 101 -5.28 -7.18 13.62
C LEU A 101 -6.08 -7.92 14.71
N PRO A 102 -5.62 -9.09 15.25
CA PRO A 102 -6.33 -9.76 16.33
C PRO A 102 -6.47 -8.92 17.60
N ILE A 103 -5.44 -8.16 17.97
CA ILE A 103 -5.48 -7.26 19.14
C ILE A 103 -6.52 -6.16 18.90
N MET A 104 -6.57 -5.59 17.70
CA MET A 104 -7.48 -4.51 17.37
C MET A 104 -8.95 -4.97 17.36
N ILE A 105 -9.24 -6.16 16.82
CA ILE A 105 -10.58 -6.75 16.81
C ILE A 105 -11.05 -7.10 18.23
N ASP A 106 -10.20 -7.74 19.02
CA ASP A 106 -10.51 -8.11 20.41
C ASP A 106 -10.87 -6.86 21.26
N ARG A 107 -10.18 -5.75 20.98
CA ARG A 107 -10.41 -4.47 21.65
C ARG A 107 -11.57 -3.66 21.06
N LYS A 108 -12.25 -4.15 20.03
CA LYS A 108 -13.35 -3.46 19.34
C LYS A 108 -12.97 -2.05 18.88
N ILE A 109 -11.78 -1.91 18.34
CA ILE A 109 -11.25 -0.63 17.84
C ILE A 109 -11.95 -0.29 16.52
N PHE A 110 -12.53 0.90 16.41
CA PHE A 110 -13.15 1.43 15.20
C PHE A 110 -12.12 2.12 14.28
N THR A 111 -11.20 2.85 14.92
CA THR A 111 -10.20 3.64 14.20
C THR A 111 -8.83 3.46 14.81
N ILE A 112 -7.81 3.60 13.98
CA ILE A 112 -6.42 3.55 14.45
C ILE A 112 -6.12 4.64 15.48
N PRO A 113 -6.54 5.92 15.31
CA PRO A 113 -6.37 6.93 16.35
C PRO A 113 -7.12 6.64 17.66
N GLN A 114 -8.24 5.89 17.62
CA GLN A 114 -8.95 5.48 18.84
C GLN A 114 -8.03 4.65 19.75
N PHE A 115 -7.26 3.72 19.18
CA PHE A 115 -6.26 2.96 19.93
C PHE A 115 -5.27 3.88 20.64
N LEU A 116 -4.75 4.91 19.95
CA LEU A 116 -3.81 5.87 20.56
C LEU A 116 -4.45 6.70 21.67
N TYR A 117 -5.70 7.04 21.51
CA TYR A 117 -6.47 7.73 22.55
C TYR A 117 -6.57 6.89 23.84
N GLU A 118 -6.89 5.60 23.68
CA GLU A 118 -7.04 4.67 24.80
C GLU A 118 -5.69 4.32 25.42
N ARG A 119 -4.67 4.09 24.60
CA ARG A 119 -3.33 3.67 25.03
C ARG A 119 -2.53 4.81 25.65
N TYR A 120 -2.64 6.02 25.13
CA TYR A 120 -1.86 7.18 25.57
C TYR A 120 -2.76 8.27 26.17
N ASN A 121 -3.22 9.17 25.33
CA ASN A 121 -4.13 10.25 25.73
C ASN A 121 -4.85 10.85 24.52
N GLY A 122 -5.79 11.79 24.82
CA GLY A 122 -6.57 12.46 23.77
C GLY A 122 -5.73 13.32 22.81
N GLY A 123 -4.63 13.89 23.28
CA GLY A 123 -3.75 14.73 22.47
C GLY A 123 -3.06 13.91 21.36
N VAL A 124 -2.51 12.74 21.70
CA VAL A 124 -1.90 11.84 20.72
C VAL A 124 -2.93 11.36 19.70
N GLY A 125 -4.09 10.89 20.17
CA GLY A 125 -5.15 10.43 19.26
C GLY A 125 -5.64 11.53 18.32
N LEU A 126 -5.84 12.76 18.81
CA LEU A 126 -6.26 13.89 17.99
C LEU A 126 -5.20 14.30 16.96
N ALA A 127 -3.93 14.37 17.36
CA ALA A 127 -2.83 14.70 16.45
C ALA A 127 -2.77 13.73 15.26
N PHE A 128 -2.87 12.43 15.53
CA PHE A 128 -2.90 11.42 14.46
C PHE A 128 -4.19 11.45 13.63
N SER A 129 -5.34 11.76 14.23
CA SER A 129 -6.59 11.93 13.46
C SER A 129 -6.47 13.08 12.46
N ILE A 130 -5.91 14.21 12.87
CA ILE A 130 -5.68 15.37 11.99
C ILE A 130 -4.67 15.02 10.90
N LEU A 131 -3.57 14.36 11.27
CA LEU A 131 -2.53 13.93 10.32
C LEU A 131 -3.10 13.01 9.23
N TRP A 132 -3.88 11.99 9.61
CA TRP A 132 -4.52 11.08 8.67
C TRP A 132 -5.56 11.77 7.78
N LEU A 133 -6.36 12.68 8.34
CA LEU A 133 -7.32 13.46 7.56
C LEU A 133 -6.61 14.31 6.51
N PHE A 134 -5.51 14.96 6.90
CA PHE A 134 -4.70 15.74 5.97
C PHE A 134 -4.13 14.86 4.84
N LEU A 135 -3.53 13.72 5.19
CA LEU A 135 -3.00 12.77 4.21
C LEU A 135 -4.07 12.29 3.23
N TYR A 136 -5.23 11.90 3.74
CA TYR A 136 -6.28 11.36 2.87
C TYR A 136 -6.82 12.40 1.92
N VAL A 137 -7.06 13.62 2.38
CA VAL A 137 -7.67 14.65 1.55
C VAL A 137 -6.66 15.26 0.57
N PHE A 138 -5.43 15.59 1.02
CA PHE A 138 -4.48 16.35 0.22
C PHE A 138 -3.41 15.51 -0.48
N VAL A 139 -3.22 14.25 -0.09
CA VAL A 139 -2.24 13.36 -0.73
C VAL A 139 -2.96 12.21 -1.44
N ASN A 140 -3.65 11.34 -0.71
CA ASN A 140 -4.16 10.10 -1.30
C ASN A 140 -5.35 10.31 -2.25
N LEU A 141 -6.37 11.08 -1.87
CA LEU A 141 -7.51 11.35 -2.77
C LEU A 141 -7.08 12.12 -4.02
N THR A 142 -6.19 13.09 -3.86
CA THR A 142 -5.68 13.90 -4.97
C THR A 142 -4.82 13.08 -5.91
N SER A 143 -3.90 12.24 -5.39
CA SER A 143 -3.00 11.43 -6.20
C SER A 143 -3.74 10.36 -7.01
N VAL A 144 -4.63 9.61 -6.37
CA VAL A 144 -5.42 8.58 -7.06
C VAL A 144 -6.31 9.18 -8.14
N ALA A 145 -6.95 10.33 -7.86
CA ALA A 145 -7.78 11.01 -8.84
C ALA A 145 -6.97 11.59 -10.00
N TRP A 146 -5.81 12.19 -9.72
CA TRP A 146 -4.92 12.75 -10.73
C TRP A 146 -4.38 11.69 -11.68
N LEU A 147 -3.73 10.64 -11.14
CA LEU A 147 -3.20 9.54 -11.94
C LEU A 147 -4.29 8.81 -12.71
N GLY A 148 -5.45 8.62 -12.07
CA GLY A 148 -6.61 8.02 -12.72
C GLY A 148 -7.13 8.84 -13.89
N ALA A 149 -7.23 10.15 -13.71
CA ALA A 149 -7.68 11.04 -14.77
C ALA A 149 -6.67 11.13 -15.93
N LEU A 150 -5.38 11.18 -15.61
CA LEU A 150 -4.30 11.19 -16.60
C LEU A 150 -4.35 9.92 -17.47
N ALA A 151 -4.52 8.76 -16.84
CA ALA A 151 -4.64 7.49 -17.56
C ALA A 151 -5.89 7.45 -18.46
N ILE A 152 -7.05 7.86 -17.94
CA ILE A 152 -8.30 7.90 -18.68
C ILE A 152 -8.22 8.87 -19.85
N GLU A 153 -7.68 10.07 -19.62
CA GLU A 153 -7.48 11.09 -20.66
C GLU A 153 -6.61 10.56 -21.81
N GLN A 154 -5.55 9.81 -21.46
CA GLN A 154 -4.63 9.24 -22.43
C GLN A 154 -5.25 8.08 -23.21
N ILE A 155 -5.93 7.15 -22.52
CA ILE A 155 -6.63 6.03 -23.16
C ILE A 155 -7.69 6.54 -24.12
N LEU A 156 -8.43 7.56 -23.75
CA LEU A 156 -9.47 8.16 -24.59
C LEU A 156 -8.91 9.11 -25.68
N GLY A 157 -7.63 9.48 -25.62
CA GLY A 157 -6.99 10.39 -26.58
C GLY A 157 -7.55 11.81 -26.50
N VAL A 158 -7.91 12.28 -25.31
CA VAL A 158 -8.53 13.60 -25.06
C VAL A 158 -7.62 14.55 -24.28
N GLN A 159 -6.30 14.30 -24.33
CA GLN A 159 -5.31 15.15 -23.66
C GLN A 159 -5.39 16.60 -24.15
N GLY A 160 -5.36 17.53 -23.21
CA GLY A 160 -5.39 18.96 -23.51
C GLY A 160 -6.71 19.50 -24.06
N VAL A 161 -7.76 18.66 -24.13
CA VAL A 161 -9.08 19.10 -24.57
C VAL A 161 -9.71 20.00 -23.51
N MET A 162 -10.16 21.19 -23.94
CA MET A 162 -10.92 22.12 -23.11
C MET A 162 -12.40 22.04 -23.48
N VAL A 163 -13.26 22.03 -22.48
CA VAL A 163 -14.72 21.98 -22.63
C VAL A 163 -15.30 23.29 -22.10
N SER A 164 -16.05 24.01 -22.92
CA SER A 164 -16.76 25.20 -22.46
C SER A 164 -18.06 24.79 -21.76
N PHE A 165 -18.18 25.10 -20.49
CA PHE A 165 -19.36 24.83 -19.67
C PHE A 165 -19.78 26.12 -18.95
N MET A 166 -20.98 26.61 -19.22
CA MET A 166 -21.54 27.83 -18.59
C MET A 166 -20.62 29.07 -18.69
N GLY A 167 -19.83 29.20 -19.78
CA GLY A 167 -18.89 30.31 -19.98
C GLY A 167 -17.52 30.13 -19.30
N PHE A 168 -17.26 28.98 -18.64
CA PHE A 168 -15.96 28.61 -18.10
C PHE A 168 -15.31 27.53 -18.96
N GLU A 169 -14.00 27.66 -19.19
CA GLU A 169 -13.20 26.59 -19.82
C GLU A 169 -12.69 25.65 -18.77
N ILE A 170 -13.11 24.38 -18.85
CA ILE A 170 -12.72 23.31 -17.94
C ILE A 170 -11.93 22.27 -18.74
N SER A 171 -10.77 21.85 -18.25
CA SER A 171 -10.02 20.77 -18.88
C SER A 171 -10.78 19.43 -18.79
N MET A 172 -10.67 18.60 -19.82
CA MET A 172 -11.25 17.25 -19.82
C MET A 172 -10.76 16.44 -18.62
N GLN A 173 -9.49 16.59 -18.26
CA GLN A 173 -8.93 15.97 -17.07
C GLN A 173 -9.72 16.31 -15.78
N MET A 174 -10.07 17.58 -15.59
CA MET A 174 -10.85 17.99 -14.41
C MET A 174 -12.27 17.41 -14.45
N LEU A 175 -12.90 17.30 -15.63
CA LEU A 175 -14.21 16.66 -15.79
C LEU A 175 -14.14 15.17 -15.43
N ILE A 176 -13.06 14.48 -15.83
CA ILE A 176 -12.82 13.08 -15.47
C ILE A 176 -12.65 12.93 -13.95
N ILE A 177 -11.84 13.81 -13.31
CA ILE A 177 -11.66 13.82 -11.85
C ILE A 177 -13.01 13.97 -11.13
N ILE A 178 -13.82 14.95 -11.56
CA ILE A 178 -15.15 15.16 -10.97
C ILE A 178 -16.04 13.93 -11.18
N GLY A 179 -16.02 13.34 -12.39
CA GLY A 179 -16.77 12.12 -12.70
C GLY A 179 -16.37 10.94 -11.78
N LEU A 180 -15.08 10.70 -11.60
CA LEU A 180 -14.55 9.66 -10.70
C LEU A 180 -15.01 9.88 -9.27
N PHE A 181 -14.91 11.10 -8.77
CA PHE A 181 -15.34 11.47 -7.43
C PHE A 181 -16.85 11.31 -7.24
N VAL A 182 -17.65 11.71 -8.22
CA VAL A 182 -19.12 11.58 -8.17
C VAL A 182 -19.53 10.10 -8.14
N ILE A 183 -18.96 9.27 -9.02
CA ILE A 183 -19.27 7.84 -9.07
C ILE A 183 -18.88 7.16 -7.75
N ALA A 184 -17.65 7.37 -7.26
CA ALA A 184 -17.19 6.81 -5.99
C ALA A 184 -18.03 7.32 -4.81
N GLY A 185 -18.40 8.61 -4.82
CA GLY A 185 -19.18 9.26 -3.76
C GLY A 185 -20.60 8.74 -3.67
N ILE A 186 -21.30 8.50 -4.77
CA ILE A 186 -22.72 8.10 -4.79
C ILE A 186 -22.97 6.89 -3.88
N TYR A 187 -22.26 5.79 -4.08
CA TYR A 187 -22.50 4.59 -3.29
C TYR A 187 -21.76 4.58 -1.96
N SER A 188 -20.55 5.18 -1.88
CA SER A 188 -19.77 5.23 -0.64
C SER A 188 -20.42 6.10 0.42
N ILE A 189 -20.84 7.33 0.06
CA ILE A 189 -21.44 8.29 0.99
C ILE A 189 -22.82 7.80 1.45
N TYR A 190 -23.61 7.19 0.56
CA TYR A 190 -24.91 6.63 0.93
C TYR A 190 -24.77 5.33 1.73
N GLY A 191 -23.93 4.40 1.24
CA GLY A 191 -23.87 3.03 1.71
C GLY A 191 -22.93 2.79 2.89
N GLY A 192 -21.90 3.60 3.04
CA GLY A 192 -20.83 3.37 4.01
C GLY A 192 -19.97 2.15 3.65
N LEU A 193 -19.23 1.62 4.63
CA LEU A 193 -18.26 0.55 4.42
C LEU A 193 -18.86 -0.74 3.84
N ALA A 194 -20.09 -1.09 4.19
CA ALA A 194 -20.74 -2.28 3.67
C ALA A 194 -20.92 -2.21 2.14
N SER A 195 -21.37 -1.06 1.63
CA SER A 195 -21.48 -0.83 0.18
C SER A 195 -20.12 -0.94 -0.50
N VAL A 196 -19.11 -0.26 0.06
CA VAL A 196 -17.75 -0.26 -0.48
C VAL A 196 -17.19 -1.68 -0.52
N ALA A 197 -17.26 -2.44 0.59
CA ALA A 197 -16.70 -3.78 0.65
C ALA A 197 -17.32 -4.78 -0.34
N TRP A 198 -18.61 -4.69 -0.58
CA TRP A 198 -19.27 -5.57 -1.55
C TRP A 198 -19.05 -5.15 -3.00
N THR A 199 -18.98 -3.86 -3.29
CA THR A 199 -18.59 -3.39 -4.62
C THR A 199 -17.11 -3.70 -4.91
N ASP A 200 -16.24 -3.66 -3.90
CA ASP A 200 -14.84 -4.05 -4.00
C ASP A 200 -14.65 -5.50 -4.48
N VAL A 201 -15.52 -6.42 -4.06
CA VAL A 201 -15.48 -7.81 -4.54
C VAL A 201 -15.71 -7.89 -6.04
N MET A 202 -16.70 -7.16 -6.55
CA MET A 202 -16.92 -7.07 -7.99
C MET A 202 -15.72 -6.40 -8.67
N GLN A 203 -15.24 -5.28 -8.12
CA GLN A 203 -14.15 -4.50 -8.69
C GLN A 203 -12.84 -5.29 -8.78
N VAL A 204 -12.48 -6.07 -7.74
CA VAL A 204 -11.26 -6.88 -7.76
C VAL A 204 -11.33 -7.98 -8.85
N THR A 205 -12.52 -8.50 -9.13
CA THR A 205 -12.71 -9.48 -10.21
C THR A 205 -12.41 -8.86 -11.59
N PHE A 206 -12.94 -7.66 -11.84
CA PHE A 206 -12.63 -6.91 -13.06
C PHE A 206 -11.16 -6.49 -13.13
N LEU A 207 -10.60 -6.03 -12.03
CA LEU A 207 -9.22 -5.60 -11.91
C LEU A 207 -8.24 -6.72 -12.26
N ILE A 208 -8.39 -7.89 -11.62
CA ILE A 208 -7.51 -9.04 -11.87
C ILE A 208 -7.77 -9.63 -13.25
N GLY A 209 -9.04 -9.87 -13.59
CA GLY A 209 -9.40 -10.45 -14.88
C GLY A 209 -9.01 -9.54 -16.06
N GLY A 210 -9.39 -8.28 -16.01
CA GLY A 210 -9.06 -7.31 -17.08
C GLY A 210 -7.56 -7.03 -17.19
N GLY A 211 -6.85 -6.95 -16.06
CA GLY A 211 -5.41 -6.76 -16.05
C GLY A 211 -4.65 -7.95 -16.62
N LEU A 212 -5.02 -9.19 -16.25
CA LEU A 212 -4.44 -10.41 -16.84
C LEU A 212 -4.74 -10.53 -18.33
N ILE A 213 -5.96 -10.20 -18.75
CA ILE A 213 -6.32 -10.21 -20.18
C ILE A 213 -5.46 -9.18 -20.94
N THR A 214 -5.28 -7.97 -20.42
CA THR A 214 -4.44 -6.94 -21.05
C THR A 214 -3.00 -7.43 -21.21
N ALA A 215 -2.40 -7.99 -20.16
CA ALA A 215 -1.06 -8.56 -20.21
C ALA A 215 -0.95 -9.71 -21.22
N PHE A 216 -1.91 -10.62 -21.21
CA PHE A 216 -1.95 -11.78 -22.11
C PHE A 216 -2.09 -11.36 -23.58
N VAL A 217 -2.97 -10.40 -23.89
CA VAL A 217 -3.19 -9.92 -25.26
C VAL A 217 -1.95 -9.19 -25.78
N ALA A 218 -1.29 -8.38 -24.97
CA ALA A 218 -0.04 -7.73 -25.34
C ALA A 218 1.05 -8.76 -25.65
N LEU A 219 1.25 -9.74 -24.76
CA LEU A 219 2.22 -10.83 -24.98
C LEU A 219 1.85 -11.70 -26.20
N SER A 220 0.56 -11.95 -26.46
CA SER A 220 0.14 -12.71 -27.64
C SER A 220 0.48 -11.98 -28.94
N ALA A 221 0.22 -10.68 -29.01
CA ALA A 221 0.55 -9.85 -30.18
C ALA A 221 2.08 -9.78 -30.40
N MET A 222 2.86 -9.69 -29.33
CA MET A 222 4.32 -9.78 -29.41
C MET A 222 4.76 -11.17 -29.89
N GLY A 223 4.11 -12.24 -29.41
CA GLY A 223 4.38 -13.62 -29.80
C GLY A 223 4.15 -13.88 -31.29
N GLU A 224 3.08 -13.31 -31.86
CA GLU A 224 2.83 -13.40 -33.31
C GLU A 224 3.99 -12.80 -34.13
N VAL A 225 4.54 -11.66 -33.68
CA VAL A 225 5.69 -11.03 -34.36
C VAL A 225 6.97 -11.84 -34.15
N LEU A 226 7.17 -12.40 -32.97
CA LEU A 226 8.35 -13.21 -32.62
C LEU A 226 8.25 -14.65 -33.10
N GLY A 227 7.14 -15.07 -33.74
CA GLY A 227 6.91 -16.42 -34.25
C GLY A 227 6.64 -17.48 -33.16
N THR A 228 6.07 -17.04 -32.01
CA THR A 228 5.79 -17.90 -30.86
C THR A 228 4.40 -17.57 -30.23
N ASP A 229 4.05 -18.24 -29.14
CA ASP A 229 2.85 -17.90 -28.34
C ASP A 229 3.15 -16.86 -27.23
N ALA A 230 2.14 -16.49 -26.45
CA ALA A 230 2.29 -15.49 -25.38
C ALA A 230 3.32 -15.89 -24.31
N LEU A 231 3.39 -17.18 -23.94
CA LEU A 231 4.37 -17.68 -22.99
C LEU A 231 5.77 -17.74 -23.58
N GLY A 232 5.87 -18.13 -24.85
CA GLY A 232 7.11 -18.08 -25.60
C GLY A 232 7.64 -16.68 -25.78
N ALA A 233 6.77 -15.68 -26.04
CA ALA A 233 7.15 -14.27 -26.06
C ALA A 233 7.70 -13.80 -24.71
N PHE A 234 7.01 -14.13 -23.61
CA PHE A 234 7.50 -13.81 -22.27
C PHE A 234 8.87 -14.46 -22.00
N ALA A 235 9.02 -15.74 -22.35
CA ALA A 235 10.30 -16.45 -22.17
C ALA A 235 11.42 -15.84 -23.02
N GLN A 236 11.13 -15.41 -24.25
CA GLN A 236 12.10 -14.75 -25.11
C GLN A 236 12.50 -13.38 -24.56
N ILE A 237 11.53 -12.52 -24.19
CA ILE A 237 11.79 -11.21 -23.57
C ILE A 237 12.64 -11.39 -22.30
N PHE A 238 12.28 -12.36 -21.45
CA PHE A 238 13.05 -12.68 -20.26
C PHE A 238 14.49 -13.08 -20.59
N ASN A 239 14.67 -13.97 -21.56
CA ASN A 239 16.00 -14.42 -21.98
C ASN A 239 16.82 -13.26 -22.57
N ASP A 240 16.22 -12.44 -23.44
CA ASP A 240 16.90 -11.33 -24.10
C ASP A 240 17.34 -10.26 -23.11
N LEU A 241 16.56 -10.00 -22.06
CA LEU A 241 16.85 -9.01 -21.02
C LEU A 241 17.65 -9.56 -19.82
N THR A 242 18.03 -10.86 -19.81
CA THR A 242 18.80 -11.47 -18.72
C THR A 242 20.08 -12.14 -19.19
N THR A 243 20.37 -12.17 -20.51
CA THR A 243 21.54 -12.87 -21.04
C THR A 243 22.36 -12.00 -22.00
N GLY A 244 23.60 -12.41 -22.24
CA GLY A 244 24.49 -11.75 -23.21
C GLY A 244 24.87 -10.33 -22.78
N GLU A 245 24.77 -9.38 -23.70
CA GLU A 245 25.09 -7.97 -23.46
C GLU A 245 24.10 -7.29 -22.49
N HIS A 246 22.91 -7.86 -22.31
CA HIS A 246 21.84 -7.39 -21.42
C HIS A 246 21.82 -8.13 -20.06
N ALA A 247 22.83 -8.91 -19.71
CA ALA A 247 22.89 -9.65 -18.44
C ALA A 247 22.81 -8.74 -17.19
N THR A 248 23.10 -7.44 -17.35
CA THR A 248 23.03 -6.44 -16.29
C THR A 248 21.83 -5.50 -16.42
N ASP A 249 20.94 -5.75 -17.40
CA ASP A 249 19.72 -4.97 -17.59
C ASP A 249 18.80 -5.15 -16.35
N PRO A 250 18.33 -4.05 -15.72
CA PRO A 250 17.57 -4.15 -14.48
C PRO A 250 16.17 -4.73 -14.65
N HIS A 251 15.64 -4.86 -15.88
CA HIS A 251 14.22 -5.11 -16.12
C HIS A 251 13.70 -6.44 -15.59
N PHE A 252 14.54 -7.47 -15.43
CA PHE A 252 14.13 -8.73 -14.80
C PHE A 252 14.91 -9.08 -13.53
N HIS A 253 15.56 -8.10 -12.90
CA HIS A 253 16.21 -8.27 -11.59
C HIS A 253 15.38 -7.64 -10.49
N LEU A 254 14.94 -8.44 -9.49
CA LEU A 254 14.26 -7.95 -8.27
C LEU A 254 15.22 -7.19 -7.35
N ILE A 255 16.50 -7.46 -7.47
CA ILE A 255 17.56 -6.82 -6.69
C ILE A 255 18.45 -6.04 -7.66
N ILE A 256 18.28 -4.74 -7.70
CA ILE A 256 19.14 -3.85 -8.50
C ILE A 256 20.43 -3.62 -7.75
N GLN A 257 21.56 -3.65 -8.48
CA GLN A 257 22.90 -3.32 -7.96
C GLN A 257 23.27 -1.90 -8.39
N GLU A 258 23.80 -1.11 -7.47
CA GLU A 258 24.22 0.27 -7.73
C GLU A 258 25.30 0.35 -8.81
N SER A 259 26.19 -0.66 -8.86
CA SER A 259 27.26 -0.78 -9.87
C SER A 259 26.75 -1.01 -11.29
N HIS A 260 25.56 -1.58 -11.47
CA HIS A 260 24.98 -1.89 -12.77
C HIS A 260 24.09 -0.77 -13.29
N ASP A 261 23.18 -0.27 -12.46
CA ASP A 261 22.29 0.84 -12.80
C ASP A 261 22.08 1.77 -11.60
N PRO A 262 22.90 2.85 -11.46
CA PRO A 262 22.77 3.81 -10.36
C PRO A 262 21.41 4.55 -10.36
N ALA A 263 20.81 4.78 -11.53
CA ALA A 263 19.56 5.52 -11.64
C ALA A 263 18.38 4.67 -11.15
N ALA A 264 18.27 3.44 -11.64
CA ALA A 264 17.25 2.49 -11.17
C ALA A 264 17.47 2.14 -9.69
N TYR A 265 18.71 2.00 -9.21
CA TYR A 265 19.04 1.77 -7.81
C TYR A 265 18.56 2.91 -6.89
N ALA A 266 18.64 4.16 -7.33
CA ALA A 266 18.15 5.30 -6.57
C ALA A 266 16.63 5.28 -6.39
N ASN A 267 15.89 4.75 -7.38
CA ASN A 267 14.45 4.63 -7.36
C ASN A 267 13.97 3.42 -6.53
N VAL A 268 14.55 2.25 -6.77
CA VAL A 268 14.21 0.98 -6.09
C VAL A 268 15.52 0.32 -5.63
N PRO A 269 16.17 0.83 -4.60
CA PRO A 269 17.45 0.31 -4.17
C PRO A 269 17.30 -1.12 -3.65
N GLY A 270 18.17 -1.99 -4.15
CA GLY A 270 18.28 -3.42 -3.94
C GLY A 270 17.89 -4.00 -2.57
N ILE A 271 18.65 -4.97 -2.08
CA ILE A 271 18.30 -5.74 -0.86
C ILE A 271 18.15 -4.86 0.39
N VAL A 272 18.85 -3.72 0.44
CA VAL A 272 18.79 -2.78 1.58
C VAL A 272 17.37 -2.18 1.70
N ALA A 273 16.74 -1.86 0.55
CA ALA A 273 15.35 -1.41 0.55
C ALA A 273 14.40 -2.53 0.96
N VAL A 274 14.61 -3.72 0.41
CA VAL A 274 13.75 -4.89 0.68
C VAL A 274 13.78 -5.27 2.16
N VAL A 275 14.96 -5.32 2.78
CA VAL A 275 15.11 -5.70 4.19
C VAL A 275 14.75 -4.56 5.14
N GLY A 276 14.92 -3.31 4.72
CA GLY A 276 14.74 -2.11 5.54
C GLY A 276 13.49 -1.31 5.23
N GLY A 277 13.60 -0.33 4.33
CA GLY A 277 12.57 0.69 4.12
C GLY A 277 11.25 0.17 3.57
N VAL A 278 11.27 -0.83 2.68
CA VAL A 278 10.06 -1.43 2.12
C VAL A 278 9.21 -2.11 3.20
N TRP A 279 9.83 -2.73 4.20
CA TRP A 279 9.13 -3.26 5.37
C TRP A 279 8.40 -2.18 6.16
N LEU A 280 9.04 -1.04 6.38
CA LEU A 280 8.44 0.07 7.12
C LEU A 280 7.24 0.63 6.35
N THR A 281 7.40 0.87 5.06
CA THR A 281 6.31 1.35 4.22
C THR A 281 5.12 0.38 4.25
N ASN A 282 5.39 -0.91 4.03
CA ASN A 282 4.36 -1.95 4.03
C ASN A 282 3.69 -2.11 5.40
N LEU A 283 4.45 -2.13 6.49
CA LEU A 283 3.89 -2.26 7.84
C LEU A 283 3.04 -1.04 8.20
N GLY A 284 3.50 0.17 7.86
CA GLY A 284 2.75 1.41 8.03
C GLY A 284 1.44 1.40 7.25
N TYR A 285 1.49 0.96 6.00
CA TYR A 285 0.34 0.90 5.12
C TYR A 285 -0.67 -0.20 5.51
N TRP A 286 -0.23 -1.45 5.64
CA TRP A 286 -1.13 -2.59 5.89
C TRP A 286 -1.57 -2.71 7.34
N GLY A 287 -0.74 -2.27 8.29
CA GLY A 287 -1.01 -2.40 9.72
C GLY A 287 -1.69 -1.19 10.34
N PHE A 288 -1.42 0.01 9.86
CA PHE A 288 -1.81 1.24 10.56
C PHE A 288 -2.52 2.28 9.69
N ASN A 289 -2.70 2.02 8.40
CA ASN A 289 -3.48 2.90 7.55
C ASN A 289 -4.98 2.59 7.67
N GLN A 290 -5.78 3.59 8.04
CA GLN A 290 -7.20 3.41 8.38
C GLN A 290 -8.02 2.81 7.22
N TYR A 291 -7.89 3.32 5.98
CA TYR A 291 -8.75 2.85 4.88
C TYR A 291 -8.45 1.42 4.45
N ILE A 292 -7.29 0.90 4.83
CA ILE A 292 -6.87 -0.48 4.61
C ILE A 292 -7.32 -1.34 5.79
N ILE A 293 -6.82 -1.07 7.01
CA ILE A 293 -7.06 -1.93 8.16
C ILE A 293 -8.54 -2.01 8.56
N GLN A 294 -9.32 -0.97 8.26
CA GLN A 294 -10.76 -0.92 8.52
C GLN A 294 -11.53 -2.08 7.85
N LYS A 295 -11.04 -2.58 6.70
CA LYS A 295 -11.62 -3.75 6.04
C LYS A 295 -11.43 -5.01 6.89
N GLY A 296 -10.25 -5.17 7.49
CA GLY A 296 -9.97 -6.26 8.42
C GLY A 296 -10.77 -6.14 9.72
N LEU A 297 -10.93 -4.91 10.26
CA LEU A 297 -11.73 -4.66 11.46
C LEU A 297 -13.23 -4.95 11.26
N ALA A 298 -13.72 -4.88 10.02
CA ALA A 298 -15.10 -5.20 9.67
C ALA A 298 -15.39 -6.71 9.51
N ALA A 299 -14.39 -7.57 9.72
CA ALA A 299 -14.55 -9.00 9.62
C ALA A 299 -15.50 -9.57 10.67
N LYS A 300 -16.19 -10.66 10.32
CA LYS A 300 -17.12 -11.39 11.20
C LYS A 300 -16.45 -11.99 12.43
N SER A 301 -15.17 -12.35 12.32
CA SER A 301 -14.37 -12.89 13.40
C SER A 301 -12.89 -12.69 13.15
N ILE A 302 -12.06 -12.89 14.18
CA ILE A 302 -10.59 -12.85 14.06
C ILE A 302 -10.09 -13.87 13.03
N ASP A 303 -10.67 -15.07 12.98
CA ASP A 303 -10.28 -16.09 12.00
C ASP A 303 -10.63 -15.70 10.57
N GLU A 304 -11.79 -15.08 10.35
CA GLU A 304 -12.17 -14.55 9.03
C GLU A 304 -11.21 -13.42 8.60
N ALA A 305 -10.85 -12.54 9.52
CA ALA A 305 -9.87 -11.49 9.27
C ALA A 305 -8.50 -12.07 8.87
N LYS A 306 -7.98 -13.03 9.66
CA LYS A 306 -6.69 -13.70 9.38
C LYS A 306 -6.67 -14.38 8.02
N LYS A 307 -7.72 -15.15 7.68
CA LYS A 307 -7.85 -15.80 6.38
C LYS A 307 -7.93 -14.80 5.24
N GLY A 308 -8.64 -13.68 5.45
CA GLY A 308 -8.76 -12.60 4.48
C GLY A 308 -7.43 -11.96 4.15
N LEU A 309 -6.56 -11.74 5.15
CA LEU A 309 -5.23 -11.20 4.91
C LEU A 309 -4.31 -12.18 4.16
N ILE A 310 -4.41 -13.49 4.43
CA ILE A 310 -3.69 -14.52 3.66
C ILE A 310 -4.16 -14.53 2.20
N PHE A 311 -5.48 -14.47 1.97
CA PHE A 311 -6.03 -14.40 0.61
C PHE A 311 -5.55 -13.14 -0.13
N ALA A 312 -5.57 -11.98 0.54
CA ALA A 312 -5.00 -10.76 0.00
C ALA A 312 -3.50 -10.91 -0.32
N GLY A 313 -2.74 -11.62 0.53
CA GLY A 313 -1.33 -11.91 0.28
C GLY A 313 -1.08 -12.70 -1.01
N PHE A 314 -1.88 -13.72 -1.31
CA PHE A 314 -1.79 -14.42 -2.60
C PHE A 314 -2.13 -13.52 -3.79
N LEU A 315 -3.18 -12.70 -3.67
CA LEU A 315 -3.52 -11.74 -4.72
C LEU A 315 -2.40 -10.73 -4.95
N LYS A 316 -1.69 -10.31 -3.90
CA LYS A 316 -0.55 -9.38 -3.98
C LYS A 316 0.60 -9.93 -4.83
N ILE A 317 0.91 -11.21 -4.71
CA ILE A 317 1.95 -11.86 -5.52
C ILE A 317 1.58 -11.86 -7.02
N LEU A 318 0.28 -11.85 -7.33
CA LEU A 318 -0.20 -11.84 -8.72
C LEU A 318 -0.10 -10.45 -9.37
N ILE A 319 -0.14 -9.37 -8.59
CA ILE A 319 -0.21 -8.00 -9.11
C ILE A 319 0.97 -7.60 -10.01
N PRO A 320 2.23 -7.94 -9.73
CA PRO A 320 3.35 -7.63 -10.64
C PRO A 320 3.15 -8.14 -12.06
N PHE A 321 2.54 -9.31 -12.23
CA PHE A 321 2.23 -9.86 -13.56
C PHE A 321 1.13 -9.08 -14.29
N ILE A 322 0.28 -8.38 -13.55
CA ILE A 322 -0.83 -7.57 -14.08
C ILE A 322 -0.37 -6.17 -14.47
N VAL A 323 0.57 -5.58 -13.71
CA VAL A 323 0.92 -4.17 -13.86
C VAL A 323 2.39 -3.95 -14.26
N VAL A 324 3.36 -4.69 -13.70
CA VAL A 324 4.79 -4.45 -13.94
C VAL A 324 5.23 -5.10 -15.25
N VAL A 325 4.89 -6.38 -15.48
CA VAL A 325 5.24 -7.08 -16.72
C VAL A 325 4.74 -6.37 -17.97
N PRO A 326 3.49 -5.83 -18.02
CA PRO A 326 3.10 -4.99 -19.16
C PRO A 326 4.02 -3.78 -19.39
N GLY A 327 4.47 -3.11 -18.32
CA GLY A 327 5.46 -2.03 -18.46
C GLY A 327 6.76 -2.48 -19.11
N ILE A 328 7.29 -3.64 -18.69
CA ILE A 328 8.48 -4.24 -19.31
C ILE A 328 8.24 -4.63 -20.78
N CYS A 329 7.04 -5.14 -21.10
CA CYS A 329 6.67 -5.41 -22.50
C CYS A 329 6.71 -4.14 -23.36
N ALA A 330 6.17 -3.02 -22.83
CA ALA A 330 6.22 -1.74 -23.52
C ALA A 330 7.67 -1.26 -23.74
N TYR A 331 8.54 -1.41 -22.71
CA TYR A 331 9.96 -1.11 -22.82
C TYR A 331 10.61 -1.95 -23.94
N TYR A 332 10.44 -3.26 -23.91
CA TYR A 332 11.03 -4.16 -24.91
C TYR A 332 10.61 -3.82 -26.34
N ILE A 333 9.33 -3.47 -26.57
CA ILE A 333 8.85 -3.02 -27.88
C ILE A 333 9.56 -1.72 -28.32
N MET A 334 9.70 -0.75 -27.40
CA MET A 334 10.34 0.52 -27.72
C MET A 334 11.84 0.39 -28.01
N GLN A 335 12.51 -0.60 -27.41
CA GLN A 335 13.92 -0.90 -27.68
C GLN A 335 14.11 -1.66 -29.01
N ASN A 336 13.06 -2.30 -29.52
CA ASN A 336 13.12 -3.12 -30.73
C ASN A 336 12.13 -2.65 -31.83
N PRO A 337 12.16 -1.35 -32.24
CA PRO A 337 11.15 -0.77 -33.13
C PRO A 337 11.11 -1.45 -34.51
N GLU A 338 12.24 -1.91 -35.04
CA GLU A 338 12.31 -2.59 -36.32
C GLU A 338 11.61 -3.96 -36.28
N THR A 339 11.78 -4.72 -35.19
CA THR A 339 11.13 -6.02 -34.99
C THR A 339 9.61 -5.87 -34.92
N PHE A 340 9.13 -4.85 -34.23
CA PHE A 340 7.69 -4.63 -34.02
C PHE A 340 7.06 -3.64 -35.01
N ALA A 341 7.75 -3.26 -36.08
CA ALA A 341 7.24 -2.33 -37.09
C ALA A 341 5.92 -2.79 -37.75
N SER A 342 5.69 -4.11 -37.82
CA SER A 342 4.47 -4.69 -38.39
C SER A 342 3.21 -4.46 -37.57
N LEU A 343 3.33 -4.05 -36.31
CA LEU A 343 2.18 -3.84 -35.41
C LEU A 343 1.47 -2.49 -35.62
N ASP A 344 2.00 -1.59 -36.46
CA ASP A 344 1.44 -0.25 -36.73
C ASP A 344 1.01 0.49 -35.45
N LEU A 345 1.92 0.57 -34.49
CA LEU A 345 1.66 1.10 -33.14
C LEU A 345 1.43 2.61 -33.16
N GLN A 346 0.40 3.05 -32.47
CA GLN A 346 -0.03 4.44 -32.46
C GLN A 346 0.42 5.19 -31.21
N GLY A 347 1.03 6.37 -31.41
CA GLY A 347 1.47 7.27 -30.36
C GLY A 347 2.80 6.86 -29.73
N ALA A 348 3.46 7.80 -29.09
CA ALA A 348 4.72 7.58 -28.37
C ALA A 348 4.49 7.47 -26.87
N ILE A 349 5.38 6.77 -26.16
CA ILE A 349 5.50 6.81 -24.72
C ILE A 349 6.43 7.97 -24.40
N ASN A 350 5.88 9.10 -23.94
CA ASN A 350 6.66 10.32 -23.64
C ASN A 350 7.12 10.34 -22.16
N ARG A 351 6.35 9.70 -21.28
CA ARG A 351 6.65 9.54 -19.86
C ARG A 351 6.47 8.08 -19.51
N SER A 352 7.21 7.59 -18.53
CA SER A 352 7.08 6.20 -18.09
C SER A 352 5.64 5.84 -17.68
N ASP A 353 4.93 6.76 -17.03
CA ASP A 353 3.53 6.58 -16.61
C ASP A 353 2.56 6.43 -17.82
N ASP A 354 2.98 6.70 -19.05
CA ASP A 354 2.19 6.51 -20.26
C ASP A 354 2.17 5.05 -20.76
N ALA A 355 3.03 4.17 -20.22
CA ALA A 355 3.23 2.80 -20.72
C ALA A 355 1.96 1.94 -20.69
N TYR A 356 1.27 1.85 -19.55
CA TYR A 356 0.07 1.01 -19.44
C TYR A 356 -1.12 1.51 -20.28
N PRO A 357 -1.46 2.82 -20.26
CA PRO A 357 -2.44 3.39 -21.18
C PRO A 357 -2.12 3.14 -22.65
N TRP A 358 -0.84 3.28 -23.04
CA TRP A 358 -0.37 3.01 -24.38
C TRP A 358 -0.59 1.54 -24.80
N LEU A 359 -0.33 0.59 -23.89
CA LEU A 359 -0.60 -0.84 -24.13
C LEU A 359 -2.11 -1.11 -24.33
N ILE A 360 -2.97 -0.57 -23.46
CA ILE A 360 -4.42 -0.73 -23.64
C ILE A 360 -4.86 -0.19 -25.00
N ARG A 361 -4.35 0.97 -25.38
CA ARG A 361 -4.73 1.60 -26.66
C ARG A 361 -4.32 0.77 -27.86
N ASN A 362 -3.12 0.20 -27.86
CA ASN A 362 -2.54 -0.47 -29.03
C ASN A 362 -2.88 -1.95 -29.12
N PHE A 363 -2.94 -2.66 -28.00
CA PHE A 363 -3.02 -4.12 -28.00
C PHE A 363 -4.39 -4.69 -27.68
N THR A 364 -5.24 -3.96 -26.95
CA THR A 364 -6.55 -4.55 -26.58
C THR A 364 -7.55 -4.40 -27.72
N PRO A 365 -8.14 -5.53 -28.22
CA PRO A 365 -9.19 -5.50 -29.24
C PRO A 365 -10.47 -4.81 -28.74
N THR A 366 -11.31 -4.42 -29.67
CA THR A 366 -12.66 -3.88 -29.39
C THR A 366 -13.44 -4.83 -28.49
N GLY A 367 -14.15 -4.33 -27.51
CA GLY A 367 -14.84 -5.05 -26.46
C GLY A 367 -13.94 -5.40 -25.28
N ILE A 368 -12.76 -5.97 -25.49
CA ILE A 368 -11.75 -6.19 -24.43
C ILE A 368 -11.19 -4.85 -23.96
N LYS A 369 -11.04 -3.88 -24.86
CA LYS A 369 -10.61 -2.52 -24.53
C LYS A 369 -11.57 -1.85 -23.54
N GLY A 370 -12.88 -1.96 -23.76
CA GLY A 370 -13.89 -1.50 -22.82
C GLY A 370 -13.82 -2.20 -21.46
N LEU A 371 -13.51 -3.51 -21.43
CA LEU A 371 -13.34 -4.29 -20.21
C LEU A 371 -12.08 -3.88 -19.44
N SER A 372 -10.94 -3.71 -20.11
CA SER A 372 -9.67 -3.25 -19.51
C SER A 372 -9.81 -1.83 -18.96
N PHE A 373 -10.53 -0.98 -19.67
CA PHE A 373 -10.86 0.37 -19.20
C PHE A 373 -11.77 0.34 -17.96
N ALA A 374 -12.75 -0.58 -17.94
CA ALA A 374 -13.58 -0.80 -16.76
C ALA A 374 -12.76 -1.30 -15.56
N ALA A 375 -11.79 -2.20 -15.80
CA ALA A 375 -10.88 -2.70 -14.76
C ALA A 375 -10.03 -1.58 -14.13
N LEU A 376 -9.41 -0.74 -14.96
CA LEU A 376 -8.65 0.42 -14.49
C LEU A 376 -9.54 1.39 -13.70
N THR A 377 -10.71 1.72 -14.24
CA THR A 377 -11.65 2.63 -13.57
C THR A 377 -12.18 2.02 -12.26
N ALA A 378 -12.37 0.69 -12.22
CA ALA A 378 -12.71 -0.05 -11.00
C ALA A 378 -11.70 0.17 -9.89
N ALA A 379 -10.41 0.02 -10.21
CA ALA A 379 -9.33 0.22 -9.25
C ALA A 379 -9.34 1.64 -8.67
N ILE A 380 -9.51 2.65 -9.52
CA ILE A 380 -9.55 4.05 -9.11
C ILE A 380 -10.75 4.32 -8.19
N ILE A 381 -11.95 3.94 -8.63
CA ILE A 381 -13.20 4.19 -7.91
C ILE A 381 -13.23 3.48 -6.55
N SER A 382 -12.73 2.24 -6.46
CA SER A 382 -12.65 1.49 -5.20
C SER A 382 -11.78 2.20 -4.17
N SER A 383 -10.58 2.62 -4.57
CA SER A 383 -9.65 3.33 -3.70
C SER A 383 -10.24 4.65 -3.20
N LEU A 384 -10.82 5.45 -4.10
CA LEU A 384 -11.49 6.71 -3.73
C LEU A 384 -12.64 6.49 -2.76
N ALA A 385 -13.50 5.49 -3.00
CA ALA A 385 -14.63 5.17 -2.13
C ALA A 385 -14.17 4.72 -0.72
N SER A 386 -13.10 3.94 -0.65
CA SER A 386 -12.50 3.50 0.62
C SER A 386 -11.92 4.66 1.41
N MET A 387 -11.25 5.60 0.73
CA MET A 387 -10.68 6.81 1.34
C MET A 387 -11.77 7.76 1.82
N PHE A 388 -12.88 7.96 1.06
CA PHE A 388 -14.03 8.75 1.52
C PHE A 388 -14.65 8.17 2.78
N ASN A 389 -14.85 6.85 2.82
CA ASN A 389 -15.41 6.19 3.99
C ASN A 389 -14.49 6.33 5.22
N SER A 390 -13.17 6.19 5.04
CA SER A 390 -12.21 6.32 6.14
C SER A 390 -12.07 7.75 6.63
N THR A 391 -12.05 8.74 5.74
CA THR A 391 -12.06 10.17 6.08
C THR A 391 -13.32 10.50 6.91
N SER A 392 -14.47 9.99 6.46
CA SER A 392 -15.75 10.10 7.17
C SER A 392 -15.69 9.48 8.57
N THR A 393 -15.12 8.28 8.68
CA THR A 393 -14.99 7.56 9.96
C THR A 393 -14.08 8.30 10.94
N LEU A 394 -12.90 8.69 10.49
CA LEU A 394 -11.92 9.40 11.33
C LEU A 394 -12.49 10.72 11.88
N PHE A 395 -13.04 11.55 11.02
CA PHE A 395 -13.61 12.83 11.49
C PHE A 395 -14.77 12.59 12.44
N THR A 396 -15.70 11.71 12.09
CA THR A 396 -16.92 11.49 12.86
C THR A 396 -16.65 10.85 14.21
N MET A 397 -15.83 9.80 14.25
CA MET A 397 -15.61 9.03 15.47
C MET A 397 -14.52 9.63 16.36
N ASP A 398 -13.45 10.17 15.77
CA ASP A 398 -12.30 10.64 16.53
C ASP A 398 -12.32 12.14 16.85
N ILE A 399 -13.03 12.95 16.05
CA ILE A 399 -13.14 14.39 16.30
C ILE A 399 -14.54 14.75 16.75
N TYR A 400 -15.57 14.51 15.90
CA TYR A 400 -16.92 14.98 16.19
C TYR A 400 -17.50 14.36 17.45
N LYS A 401 -17.51 13.02 17.54
CA LYS A 401 -18.09 12.29 18.70
C LYS A 401 -17.31 12.55 19.99
N LYS A 402 -15.99 12.69 19.92
CA LYS A 402 -15.14 12.85 21.14
C LYS A 402 -15.11 14.28 21.66
N TYR A 403 -15.09 15.28 20.78
CA TYR A 403 -14.81 16.66 21.17
C TYR A 403 -15.97 17.63 20.94
N ILE A 404 -16.86 17.36 19.96
CA ILE A 404 -17.95 18.27 19.59
C ILE A 404 -19.28 17.83 20.20
N ASN A 405 -19.68 16.56 20.03
CA ASN A 405 -20.95 16.05 20.57
C ASN A 405 -20.80 14.58 21.01
N LYS A 406 -20.53 14.39 22.30
CA LYS A 406 -20.30 13.06 22.90
C LYS A 406 -21.57 12.19 22.95
N GLU A 407 -22.74 12.81 22.98
CA GLU A 407 -24.03 12.14 23.08
C GLU A 407 -24.77 12.06 21.73
N ALA A 408 -24.03 12.25 20.62
CA ALA A 408 -24.62 12.20 19.31
C ALA A 408 -25.25 10.81 19.03
N SER A 409 -26.51 10.83 18.60
CA SER A 409 -27.18 9.60 18.16
C SER A 409 -26.53 9.02 16.90
N ASP A 410 -26.71 7.72 16.67
CA ASP A 410 -26.18 7.03 15.48
C ASP A 410 -26.61 7.70 14.17
N LYS A 411 -27.87 8.11 14.07
CA LYS A 411 -28.38 8.88 12.92
C LYS A 411 -27.60 10.18 12.69
N LYS A 412 -27.25 10.90 13.77
CA LYS A 412 -26.48 12.13 13.71
C LYS A 412 -25.04 11.85 13.27
N LEU A 413 -24.42 10.79 13.80
CA LEU A 413 -23.07 10.35 13.42
C LEU A 413 -23.01 9.97 11.93
N VAL A 414 -23.97 9.19 11.43
CA VAL A 414 -24.02 8.84 10.00
C VAL A 414 -24.18 10.09 9.12
N ASN A 415 -25.01 11.05 9.51
CA ASN A 415 -25.18 12.29 8.73
C ASN A 415 -23.89 13.15 8.74
N VAL A 416 -23.21 13.27 9.88
CA VAL A 416 -21.91 13.96 9.97
C VAL A 416 -20.90 13.26 9.07
N GLY A 417 -20.87 11.92 9.07
CA GLY A 417 -20.01 11.14 8.21
C GLY A 417 -20.23 11.43 6.72
N ARG A 418 -21.49 11.49 6.29
CA ARG A 418 -21.85 11.83 4.89
C ARG A 418 -21.41 13.24 4.50
N ILE A 419 -21.62 14.21 5.39
CA ILE A 419 -21.19 15.61 5.15
C ILE A 419 -19.66 15.67 5.07
N THR A 420 -18.96 14.98 5.95
CA THR A 420 -17.49 14.94 5.94
C THR A 420 -16.95 14.34 4.65
N ALA A 421 -17.51 13.22 4.19
CA ALA A 421 -17.09 12.59 2.94
C ALA A 421 -17.32 13.52 1.73
N LEU A 422 -18.48 14.19 1.67
CA LEU A 422 -18.78 15.17 0.63
C LEU A 422 -17.82 16.38 0.68
N SER A 423 -17.52 16.88 1.87
CA SER A 423 -16.56 17.97 2.05
C SER A 423 -15.15 17.57 1.61
N ALA A 424 -14.70 16.35 1.94
CA ALA A 424 -13.42 15.80 1.52
C ALA A 424 -13.34 15.69 -0.02
N LEU A 425 -14.41 15.25 -0.67
CA LEU A 425 -14.53 15.18 -2.13
C LEU A 425 -14.31 16.57 -2.76
N ILE A 426 -15.03 17.58 -2.27
CA ILE A 426 -14.95 18.95 -2.81
C ILE A 426 -13.55 19.53 -2.60
N ILE A 427 -13.00 19.38 -1.39
CA ILE A 427 -11.67 19.90 -1.06
C ILE A 427 -10.60 19.23 -1.93
N ALA A 428 -10.64 17.91 -2.08
CA ALA A 428 -9.71 17.17 -2.91
C ALA A 428 -9.83 17.58 -4.39
N ALA A 429 -11.04 17.76 -4.93
CA ALA A 429 -11.25 18.18 -6.30
C ALA A 429 -10.63 19.57 -6.60
N VAL A 430 -10.72 20.50 -5.66
CA VAL A 430 -10.10 21.83 -5.79
C VAL A 430 -8.57 21.76 -5.64
N ALA A 431 -8.08 20.90 -4.74
CA ALA A 431 -6.66 20.79 -4.40
C ALA A 431 -5.83 20.00 -5.44
N VAL A 432 -6.46 19.11 -6.23
CA VAL A 432 -5.74 18.17 -7.10
C VAL A 432 -4.80 18.86 -8.09
N LYS A 433 -5.27 19.82 -8.83
CA LYS A 433 -4.47 20.50 -9.87
C LYS A 433 -3.35 21.38 -9.31
N PRO A 434 -3.56 22.21 -8.26
CA PRO A 434 -2.47 22.96 -7.63
C PRO A 434 -1.37 22.09 -7.03
N LEU A 435 -1.71 20.90 -6.51
CA LEU A 435 -0.73 20.05 -5.81
C LEU A 435 0.06 19.13 -6.76
N LEU A 436 -0.55 18.64 -7.82
CA LEU A 436 0.00 17.53 -8.61
C LEU A 436 0.26 17.88 -10.09
N GLY A 437 -0.17 19.06 -10.56
CA GLY A 437 0.03 19.46 -11.95
C GLY A 437 1.51 19.61 -12.30
N GLY A 438 2.07 18.66 -13.04
CA GLY A 438 3.45 18.71 -13.53
C GLY A 438 4.40 17.65 -12.97
N LEU A 439 3.90 16.68 -12.17
CA LEU A 439 4.72 15.60 -11.66
C LEU A 439 4.94 14.49 -12.71
N ASP A 440 6.17 14.02 -12.82
CA ASP A 440 6.55 12.76 -13.46
C ASP A 440 6.89 11.71 -12.41
N GLN A 441 6.72 10.40 -12.71
CA GLN A 441 6.88 9.29 -11.77
C GLN A 441 6.11 9.49 -10.44
N ALA A 442 4.82 9.77 -10.56
CA ALA A 442 3.98 10.13 -9.42
C ALA A 442 3.95 9.06 -8.31
N PHE A 443 4.11 7.76 -8.63
CA PHE A 443 4.17 6.68 -7.64
C PHE A 443 5.34 6.87 -6.67
N GLN A 444 6.54 7.12 -7.17
CA GLN A 444 7.74 7.31 -6.35
C GLN A 444 7.61 8.54 -5.44
N TYR A 445 7.06 9.62 -5.99
CA TYR A 445 6.79 10.84 -5.24
C TYR A 445 5.85 10.59 -4.05
N ILE A 446 4.73 9.90 -4.28
CA ILE A 446 3.75 9.58 -3.24
C ILE A 446 4.37 8.69 -2.16
N GLN A 447 5.15 7.70 -2.56
CA GLN A 447 5.84 6.80 -1.64
C GLN A 447 6.89 7.52 -0.79
N GLU A 448 7.63 8.46 -1.38
CA GLU A 448 8.61 9.27 -0.64
C GLU A 448 7.94 10.11 0.45
N TYR A 449 6.87 10.86 0.12
CA TYR A 449 6.17 11.69 1.10
C TYR A 449 5.42 10.88 2.15
N SER A 450 4.87 9.73 1.79
CA SER A 450 4.33 8.76 2.74
C SER A 450 5.42 8.22 3.67
N GLY A 451 6.64 8.03 3.14
CA GLY A 451 7.83 7.63 3.89
C GLY A 451 8.24 8.60 5.01
N PHE A 452 7.83 9.88 4.96
CA PHE A 452 8.07 10.82 6.06
C PHE A 452 7.24 10.52 7.30
N ILE A 453 6.12 9.82 7.16
CA ILE A 453 5.11 9.67 8.21
C ILE A 453 5.16 8.26 8.80
N TYR A 454 5.36 7.24 7.99
CA TYR A 454 5.33 5.85 8.44
C TYR A 454 6.31 5.52 9.56
N PRO A 455 7.57 6.01 9.60
CA PRO A 455 8.49 5.73 10.69
C PRO A 455 7.93 6.10 12.06
N GLY A 456 7.32 7.28 12.18
CA GLY A 456 6.69 7.73 13.42
C GLY A 456 5.44 6.97 13.77
N ILE A 457 4.59 6.67 12.78
CA ILE A 457 3.39 5.87 12.98
C ILE A 457 3.76 4.51 13.55
N ILE A 458 4.67 3.79 12.89
CA ILE A 458 5.08 2.44 13.30
C ILE A 458 5.71 2.47 14.69
N THR A 459 6.52 3.47 14.99
CA THR A 459 7.14 3.64 16.31
C THR A 459 6.07 3.82 17.39
N VAL A 460 5.15 4.76 17.20
CA VAL A 460 4.13 5.09 18.22
C VAL A 460 3.13 3.95 18.39
N PHE A 461 2.63 3.38 17.29
CA PHE A 461 1.67 2.28 17.35
C PHE A 461 2.32 0.96 17.77
N GLY A 462 3.44 0.60 17.17
CA GLY A 462 4.14 -0.65 17.45
C GLY A 462 4.58 -0.75 18.90
N LEU A 463 5.27 0.28 19.40
CA LEU A 463 5.67 0.31 20.81
C LEU A 463 4.47 0.45 21.74
N GLY A 464 3.42 1.19 21.33
CA GLY A 464 2.19 1.29 22.11
C GLY A 464 1.45 -0.04 22.28
N LEU A 465 1.40 -0.85 21.24
CA LEU A 465 0.79 -2.18 21.27
C LEU A 465 1.61 -3.18 22.07
N LEU A 466 2.91 -3.18 21.82
CA LEU A 466 3.76 -4.29 22.23
C LEU A 466 4.59 -4.00 23.50
N TRP A 467 4.78 -2.75 23.87
CA TRP A 467 5.65 -2.38 24.99
C TRP A 467 4.88 -1.71 26.13
N LYS A 468 4.88 -2.36 27.31
CA LYS A 468 4.14 -1.91 28.49
C LYS A 468 4.59 -0.54 29.02
N ARG A 469 5.87 -0.19 28.81
CA ARG A 469 6.46 1.06 29.30
C ARG A 469 6.35 2.25 28.32
N ALA A 470 5.77 2.06 27.15
CA ALA A 470 5.58 3.13 26.19
C ALA A 470 4.75 4.30 26.79
N SER A 471 5.33 5.50 26.84
CA SER A 471 4.72 6.67 27.48
C SER A 471 4.02 7.61 26.51
N ALA A 472 3.00 8.34 26.99
CA ALA A 472 2.30 9.36 26.21
C ALA A 472 3.23 10.51 25.80
N THR A 473 4.17 10.88 26.68
CA THR A 473 5.17 11.93 26.40
C THR A 473 6.07 11.54 25.22
N ALA A 474 6.55 10.27 25.20
CA ALA A 474 7.34 9.75 24.10
C ALA A 474 6.52 9.73 22.80
N ALA A 475 5.26 9.32 22.87
CA ALA A 475 4.38 9.27 21.69
C ALA A 475 4.17 10.67 21.06
N ILE A 476 3.96 11.71 21.88
CA ILE A 476 3.79 13.09 21.40
C ILE A 476 5.07 13.59 20.73
N TRP A 477 6.23 13.45 21.38
CA TRP A 477 7.50 13.92 20.81
C TRP A 477 7.85 13.19 19.51
N THR A 478 7.68 11.87 19.48
CA THR A 478 7.91 11.10 18.26
C THR A 478 7.00 11.55 17.12
N SER A 479 5.73 11.82 17.41
CA SER A 479 4.77 12.31 16.41
C SER A 479 5.19 13.68 15.85
N ILE A 480 5.65 14.58 16.72
CA ILE A 480 6.11 15.92 16.31
C ILE A 480 7.38 15.84 15.48
N LEU A 481 8.32 14.98 15.86
CA LEU A 481 9.62 14.86 15.20
C LEU A 481 9.56 14.13 13.85
N THR A 482 8.54 13.36 13.59
CA THR A 482 8.43 12.49 12.40
C THR A 482 8.60 13.27 11.09
N ILE A 483 7.80 14.29 10.85
CA ILE A 483 7.84 15.09 9.61
C ILE A 483 9.12 15.93 9.53
N PRO A 484 9.52 16.71 10.58
CA PRO A 484 10.78 17.44 10.55
C PRO A 484 12.00 16.57 10.25
N MET A 485 12.07 15.37 10.83
CA MET A 485 13.15 14.42 10.52
C MET A 485 13.14 14.00 9.05
N GLY A 486 11.96 13.72 8.47
CA GLY A 486 11.82 13.43 7.05
C GLY A 486 12.37 14.53 6.16
N VAL A 487 11.99 15.78 6.45
CA VAL A 487 12.47 16.95 5.71
C VAL A 487 13.97 17.15 5.88
N ILE A 488 14.50 17.06 7.10
CA ILE A 488 15.94 17.20 7.38
C ILE A 488 16.74 16.14 6.61
N PHE A 489 16.32 14.88 6.67
CA PHE A 489 17.01 13.80 5.96
C PHE A 489 16.93 13.95 4.44
N LYS A 490 15.83 14.46 3.90
CA LYS A 490 15.73 14.76 2.46
C LYS A 490 16.70 15.86 2.02
N ILE A 491 16.90 16.89 2.85
CA ILE A 491 17.81 18.00 2.56
C ILE A 491 19.27 17.60 2.77
N CYS A 492 19.57 16.88 3.85
CA CYS A 492 20.95 16.55 4.23
C CYS A 492 21.52 15.34 3.48
N LEU A 493 20.66 14.42 3.01
CA LEU A 493 21.02 13.17 2.35
C LEU A 493 20.20 12.98 1.05
N PRO A 494 20.30 13.92 0.08
CA PRO A 494 19.48 13.87 -1.14
C PRO A 494 19.79 12.63 -1.98
N ASP A 495 21.06 12.19 -2.02
CA ASP A 495 21.53 11.06 -2.82
C ASP A 495 21.22 9.69 -2.19
N VAL A 496 20.75 9.66 -0.94
CA VAL A 496 20.33 8.43 -0.28
C VAL A 496 18.88 8.14 -0.63
N ALA A 497 18.59 6.94 -1.13
CA ALA A 497 17.25 6.52 -1.47
C ALA A 497 16.25 6.74 -0.32
N PHE A 498 15.03 7.14 -0.64
CA PHE A 498 14.04 7.55 0.37
C PHE A 498 13.67 6.41 1.33
N GLN A 499 13.69 5.14 0.86
CA GLN A 499 13.45 3.97 1.69
C GLN A 499 14.50 3.82 2.80
N LEU A 500 15.77 4.09 2.48
CA LEU A 500 16.87 4.06 3.46
C LEU A 500 16.75 5.21 4.45
N ARG A 501 16.45 6.42 3.95
CA ARG A 501 16.17 7.58 4.81
C ARG A 501 15.05 7.27 5.82
N ALA A 502 13.95 6.66 5.36
CA ALA A 502 12.86 6.22 6.24
C ALA A 502 13.33 5.23 7.30
N GLY A 503 14.22 4.29 6.93
CA GLY A 503 14.84 3.34 7.86
C GLY A 503 15.67 4.01 8.95
N TYR A 504 16.53 4.96 8.58
CA TYR A 504 17.34 5.70 9.54
C TYR A 504 16.47 6.54 10.49
N ILE A 505 15.45 7.23 9.95
CA ILE A 505 14.50 7.99 10.75
C ILE A 505 13.78 7.08 11.74
N PHE A 506 13.36 5.89 11.33
CA PHE A 506 12.70 4.90 12.20
C PHE A 506 13.59 4.52 13.39
N ILE A 507 14.86 4.18 13.15
CA ILE A 507 15.79 3.81 14.22
C ILE A 507 15.98 4.96 15.22
N ILE A 508 16.14 6.19 14.71
CA ILE A 508 16.30 7.37 15.55
C ILE A 508 15.03 7.63 16.38
N LEU A 509 13.86 7.57 15.75
CA LEU A 509 12.58 7.78 16.43
C LEU A 509 12.28 6.71 17.49
N VAL A 510 12.59 5.43 17.23
CA VAL A 510 12.50 4.34 18.21
C VAL A 510 13.43 4.61 19.39
N SER A 511 14.67 5.03 19.12
CA SER A 511 15.65 5.34 20.17
C SER A 511 15.20 6.51 21.04
N ILE A 512 14.72 7.60 20.43
CA ILE A 512 14.15 8.75 21.14
C ILE A 512 12.92 8.34 21.96
N PHE A 513 12.03 7.54 21.38
CA PHE A 513 10.83 7.05 22.07
C PHE A 513 11.19 6.24 23.32
N ILE A 514 12.13 5.32 23.18
CA ILE A 514 12.60 4.49 24.29
C ILE A 514 13.24 5.37 25.38
N LEU A 515 14.13 6.28 25.00
CA LEU A 515 14.81 7.19 25.91
C LEU A 515 13.81 8.03 26.72
N ILE A 516 12.87 8.71 26.05
CA ILE A 516 11.86 9.52 26.72
C ILE A 516 10.98 8.68 27.63
N SER A 517 10.60 7.46 27.20
CA SER A 517 9.81 6.54 28.02
C SER A 517 10.55 6.09 29.28
N TYR A 518 11.88 5.92 29.24
CA TYR A 518 12.67 5.62 30.43
C TYR A 518 12.83 6.82 31.36
N MET A 519 12.84 8.03 30.84
CA MET A 519 12.91 9.26 31.62
C MET A 519 11.58 9.66 32.27
N ASP A 520 10.44 9.18 31.76
CA ASP A 520 9.12 9.50 32.29
C ASP A 520 8.89 8.79 33.61
N LYS A 521 8.56 9.55 34.68
CA LYS A 521 8.46 9.07 36.05
C LYS A 521 7.06 8.56 36.45
N LYS A 522 6.11 8.53 35.52
CA LYS A 522 4.69 8.23 35.80
C LYS A 522 4.35 6.73 35.76
N TYR A 523 5.26 5.86 36.16
CA TYR A 523 5.01 4.42 36.11
C TYR A 523 4.51 3.84 37.43
N VAL A 524 3.56 2.90 37.31
CA VAL A 524 3.09 2.05 38.41
C VAL A 524 3.76 0.67 38.32
N SER A 525 3.80 -0.05 39.46
CA SER A 525 4.27 -1.45 39.48
C SER A 525 3.40 -2.30 38.55
N ALA A 526 4.01 -3.09 37.69
CA ALA A 526 3.30 -4.08 36.90
C ALA A 526 2.96 -5.31 37.77
N GLU A 527 1.85 -5.97 37.46
CA GLU A 527 1.64 -7.34 37.93
C GLU A 527 2.81 -8.21 37.49
N ALA A 528 3.25 -9.12 38.34
CA ALA A 528 4.34 -10.03 38.02
C ALA A 528 4.00 -10.83 36.75
N ILE A 529 4.87 -10.76 35.75
CA ILE A 529 4.77 -11.63 34.58
C ILE A 529 4.97 -13.08 35.05
N SER A 530 4.18 -14.02 34.55
CA SER A 530 4.36 -15.42 34.90
C SER A 530 5.78 -15.88 34.55
N ASP A 531 6.35 -16.75 35.36
CA ASP A 531 7.72 -17.27 35.14
C ASP A 531 7.83 -18.00 33.79
N THR A 532 6.75 -18.58 33.30
CA THR A 532 6.69 -19.23 31.99
C THR A 532 6.80 -18.20 30.85
N ASP A 533 6.01 -17.13 30.92
CA ASP A 533 6.03 -16.06 29.91
C ASP A 533 7.38 -15.34 29.93
N LYS A 534 7.94 -15.12 31.11
CA LYS A 534 9.26 -14.51 31.25
C LYS A 534 10.37 -15.36 30.62
N LYS A 535 10.35 -16.68 30.84
CA LYS A 535 11.29 -17.61 30.21
C LYS A 535 11.13 -17.60 28.68
N GLN A 536 9.89 -17.61 28.19
CA GLN A 536 9.61 -17.60 26.78
C GLN A 536 10.05 -16.27 26.12
N MET A 537 9.75 -15.12 26.72
CA MET A 537 10.25 -13.80 26.24
C MET A 537 11.76 -13.75 26.23
N LEU A 538 12.43 -14.26 27.27
CA LEU A 538 13.87 -14.30 27.36
C LEU A 538 14.50 -15.21 26.28
N MET A 539 13.87 -16.35 26.00
CA MET A 539 14.28 -17.24 24.91
C MET A 539 14.20 -16.54 23.55
N TRP A 540 13.07 -15.91 23.25
CA TRP A 540 12.91 -15.14 22.01
C TRP A 540 13.89 -13.97 21.91
N ALA A 541 14.10 -13.23 23.00
CA ALA A 541 15.06 -12.14 23.03
C ALA A 541 16.49 -12.62 22.70
N LYS A 542 16.90 -13.75 23.28
CA LYS A 542 18.21 -14.37 23.00
C LYS A 542 18.30 -14.80 21.53
N THR A 543 17.29 -15.50 21.00
CA THR A 543 17.28 -15.97 19.61
C THR A 543 17.38 -14.81 18.64
N ILE A 544 16.52 -13.79 18.79
CA ILE A 544 16.51 -12.60 17.94
C ILE A 544 17.83 -11.82 18.08
N GLY A 545 18.35 -11.69 19.30
CA GLY A 545 19.64 -11.02 19.55
C GLY A 545 20.81 -11.74 18.90
N CYS A 546 20.88 -13.07 19.00
CA CYS A 546 21.90 -13.86 18.30
C CYS A 546 21.81 -13.73 16.78
N THR A 547 20.59 -13.74 16.23
CA THR A 547 20.37 -13.52 14.79
C THR A 547 20.84 -12.13 14.36
N GLY A 548 20.52 -11.08 15.14
CA GLY A 548 21.01 -9.73 14.88
C GLY A 548 22.53 -9.63 14.92
N ALA A 549 23.15 -10.20 15.96
CA ALA A 549 24.60 -10.25 16.06
C ALA A 549 25.26 -10.99 14.89
N PHE A 550 24.67 -12.11 14.45
CA PHE A 550 25.11 -12.83 13.27
C PHE A 550 25.13 -11.95 12.01
N PHE A 551 24.04 -11.22 11.73
CA PHE A 551 23.99 -10.31 10.56
C PHE A 551 25.00 -9.17 10.66
N VAL A 552 25.22 -8.59 11.85
CA VAL A 552 26.24 -7.54 12.04
C VAL A 552 27.64 -8.12 11.79
N ILE A 553 27.94 -9.29 12.34
CA ILE A 553 29.24 -9.95 12.12
C ILE A 553 29.42 -10.30 10.66
N LEU A 554 28.39 -10.85 10.01
CA LEU A 554 28.44 -11.19 8.59
C LEU A 554 28.74 -9.95 7.74
N GLY A 555 28.06 -8.83 8.00
CA GLY A 555 28.32 -7.56 7.32
C GLY A 555 29.74 -7.06 7.51
N LEU A 556 30.28 -7.14 8.73
CA LEU A 556 31.66 -6.77 9.03
C LEU A 556 32.67 -7.68 8.29
N VAL A 557 32.43 -9.01 8.30
CA VAL A 557 33.30 -9.97 7.60
C VAL A 557 33.32 -9.69 6.10
N VAL A 558 32.17 -9.49 5.47
CA VAL A 558 32.06 -9.15 4.04
C VAL A 558 32.84 -7.88 3.72
N THR A 559 32.70 -6.83 4.53
CA THR A 559 33.42 -5.57 4.34
C THR A 559 34.93 -5.75 4.48
N LEU A 560 35.38 -6.57 5.44
CA LEU A 560 36.82 -6.84 5.65
C LEU A 560 37.44 -7.71 4.56
N MET A 561 36.63 -8.58 3.89
CA MET A 561 37.10 -9.40 2.76
C MET A 561 37.39 -8.54 1.51
N GLY A 562 36.80 -7.35 1.41
CA GLY A 562 36.97 -6.46 0.25
C GLY A 562 36.44 -7.08 -1.05
N ASN A 563 36.88 -6.50 -2.19
CA ASN A 563 36.46 -6.94 -3.53
C ASN A 563 37.41 -8.00 -4.10
N SER A 564 37.81 -8.98 -3.30
CA SER A 564 38.81 -10.00 -3.71
C SER A 564 38.27 -11.03 -4.71
N THR A 565 36.93 -11.17 -4.80
CA THR A 565 36.23 -12.05 -5.75
C THR A 565 34.96 -11.38 -6.27
N GLU A 566 34.39 -11.85 -7.39
CA GLU A 566 33.07 -11.37 -7.88
C GLU A 566 31.98 -11.47 -6.79
N TRP A 567 32.00 -12.56 -6.03
CA TRP A 567 31.02 -12.76 -4.93
C TRP A 567 31.20 -11.76 -3.79
N THR A 568 32.43 -11.40 -3.43
CA THR A 568 32.67 -10.41 -2.38
C THR A 568 32.39 -8.99 -2.86
N ALA A 569 32.66 -8.68 -4.13
CA ALA A 569 32.23 -7.42 -4.74
C ALA A 569 30.70 -7.31 -4.74
N TYR A 570 30.00 -8.35 -5.15
CA TYR A 570 28.56 -8.44 -5.11
C TYR A 570 27.97 -8.28 -3.69
N LEU A 571 28.54 -8.95 -2.70
CA LEU A 571 28.14 -8.82 -1.30
C LEU A 571 28.47 -7.44 -0.72
N ASN A 572 29.50 -6.76 -1.20
CA ASN A 572 29.78 -5.38 -0.84
C ASN A 572 28.80 -4.38 -1.46
N ASP A 573 28.31 -4.61 -2.67
CA ASP A 573 27.23 -3.83 -3.30
C ASP A 573 25.88 -4.03 -2.58
N ILE A 574 25.56 -5.29 -2.19
CA ILE A 574 24.40 -5.60 -1.32
C ILE A 574 24.55 -4.91 0.03
N GLY A 575 25.75 -4.68 0.41
CA GLY A 575 26.23 -3.72 1.35
C GLY A 575 26.31 -4.12 2.81
N PHE A 576 27.41 -3.77 3.36
CA PHE A 576 27.62 -3.51 4.77
C PHE A 576 26.40 -2.85 5.44
N GLN A 577 25.74 -1.92 4.73
CA GLN A 577 24.55 -1.21 5.19
C GLN A 577 23.34 -2.14 5.39
N ALA A 578 23.06 -3.09 4.49
CA ALA A 578 21.93 -4.02 4.62
C ALA A 578 22.09 -4.96 5.82
N PHE A 579 23.29 -5.52 5.99
CA PHE A 579 23.56 -6.43 7.11
C PHE A 579 23.58 -5.69 8.44
N ILE A 580 24.19 -4.51 8.51
CA ILE A 580 24.17 -3.67 9.72
C ILE A 580 22.76 -3.23 10.05
N PHE A 581 21.98 -2.74 9.07
CA PHE A 581 20.61 -2.29 9.28
C PHE A 581 19.72 -3.43 9.78
N SER A 582 19.79 -4.61 9.16
CA SER A 582 19.06 -5.80 9.59
C SER A 582 19.49 -6.24 11.00
N GLY A 583 20.78 -6.24 11.27
CA GLY A 583 21.33 -6.57 12.58
C GLY A 583 20.87 -5.59 13.66
N VAL A 584 20.86 -4.30 13.37
CA VAL A 584 20.36 -3.26 14.29
C VAL A 584 18.87 -3.45 14.56
N LEU A 585 18.05 -3.68 13.53
CA LEU A 585 16.61 -3.92 13.69
C LEU A 585 16.33 -5.16 14.57
N VAL A 586 17.02 -6.27 14.29
CA VAL A 586 16.88 -7.51 15.05
C VAL A 586 17.40 -7.32 16.47
N GLY A 587 18.52 -6.62 16.65
CA GLY A 587 19.09 -6.26 17.94
C GLY A 587 18.17 -5.37 18.77
N CYS A 588 17.55 -4.35 18.18
CA CYS A 588 16.56 -3.51 18.85
C CYS A 588 15.36 -4.32 19.34
N ASN A 589 14.85 -5.26 18.52
CA ASN A 589 13.78 -6.18 18.94
C ASN A 589 14.20 -7.09 20.08
N ALA A 590 15.43 -7.60 20.08
CA ALA A 590 15.96 -8.41 21.16
C ALA A 590 16.09 -7.64 22.48
N VAL A 591 16.63 -6.41 22.41
CA VAL A 591 16.72 -5.51 23.58
C VAL A 591 15.34 -5.19 24.11
N TRP A 592 14.37 -4.94 23.23
CA TRP A 592 13.00 -4.67 23.59
C TRP A 592 12.33 -5.87 24.28
N LEU A 593 12.46 -7.09 23.75
CA LEU A 593 11.95 -8.31 24.38
C LEU A 593 12.61 -8.57 25.73
N TYR A 594 13.92 -8.36 25.82
CA TYR A 594 14.69 -8.51 27.06
C TYR A 594 14.24 -7.49 28.13
N SER A 595 14.09 -6.22 27.72
CA SER A 595 13.59 -5.17 28.60
C SER A 595 12.19 -5.49 29.13
N ASN A 596 11.28 -5.98 28.27
CA ASN A 596 9.95 -6.43 28.69
C ASN A 596 9.99 -7.62 29.67
N SER A 597 10.97 -8.53 29.56
CA SER A 597 11.10 -9.67 30.46
C SER A 597 11.60 -9.29 31.87
N LEU A 598 12.32 -8.15 31.97
CA LEU A 598 12.90 -7.65 33.22
C LEU A 598 12.08 -6.49 33.83
N ASP A 599 11.33 -5.78 33.03
CA ASP A 599 10.70 -4.52 33.45
C ASP A 599 9.40 -4.79 34.21
N ASN A 600 9.43 -4.51 35.53
CA ASN A 600 8.27 -4.59 36.41
C ASN A 600 7.44 -3.30 36.40
N LYS A 601 7.79 -2.32 35.56
CA LYS A 601 7.07 -1.05 35.46
C LYS A 601 6.25 -0.99 34.19
N LYS A 602 5.01 -0.55 34.31
CA LYS A 602 4.12 -0.32 33.17
C LYS A 602 3.48 1.05 33.22
N ASP A 603 3.18 1.60 32.05
CA ASP A 603 2.27 2.73 31.97
C ASP A 603 0.88 2.29 32.47
N PRO A 604 0.14 3.14 33.25
CA PRO A 604 -1.19 2.78 33.76
C PRO A 604 -2.18 2.36 32.67
N LYS A 605 -1.99 2.83 31.44
CA LYS A 605 -2.80 2.50 30.26
C LYS A 605 -2.22 1.38 29.40
N ALA A 606 -1.15 0.70 29.85
CA ALA A 606 -0.58 -0.43 29.11
C ALA A 606 -1.61 -1.53 28.91
N LEU A 607 -1.76 -1.99 27.68
CA LEU A 607 -2.70 -3.03 27.33
C LEU A 607 -2.11 -4.41 27.65
N PRO A 608 -2.84 -5.29 28.36
CA PRO A 608 -2.43 -6.68 28.48
C PRO A 608 -2.55 -7.35 27.10
N ILE A 609 -1.52 -8.09 26.70
CA ILE A 609 -1.53 -8.89 25.47
C ILE A 609 -1.98 -10.31 25.87
N ASN A 610 -3.07 -10.78 25.25
CA ASN A 610 -3.48 -12.18 25.32
C ASN A 610 -2.77 -12.94 24.19
N LEU A 611 -1.86 -13.83 24.52
CA LEU A 611 -1.09 -14.62 23.55
C LEU A 611 -1.97 -15.60 22.75
N ASP A 612 -3.13 -16.01 23.29
CA ASP A 612 -4.08 -16.87 22.59
C ASP A 612 -4.63 -16.23 21.30
N LEU A 613 -4.65 -14.89 21.25
CA LEU A 613 -5.02 -14.16 20.04
C LEU A 613 -4.10 -14.45 18.84
N PHE A 614 -2.86 -14.88 19.10
CA PHE A 614 -1.86 -15.18 18.07
C PHE A 614 -1.93 -16.63 17.58
N ALA A 615 -2.80 -17.46 18.17
CA ALA A 615 -3.04 -18.81 17.67
C ALA A 615 -3.53 -18.78 16.22
N THR A 616 -3.06 -19.72 15.43
CA THR A 616 -3.35 -19.78 13.98
C THR A 616 -4.02 -21.11 13.63
N THR A 617 -4.96 -21.08 12.70
CA THR A 617 -5.55 -22.27 12.11
C THR A 617 -4.58 -22.93 11.13
N ARG A 618 -4.77 -24.25 10.84
CA ARG A 618 -3.96 -24.95 9.84
C ARG A 618 -3.99 -24.26 8.48
N GLY A 619 -5.17 -23.75 8.04
CA GLY A 619 -5.30 -23.04 6.78
C GLY A 619 -4.45 -21.76 6.73
N TYR A 620 -4.40 -20.99 7.84
CA TYR A 620 -3.54 -19.82 7.93
C TYR A 620 -2.05 -20.23 7.82
N THR A 621 -1.64 -21.26 8.51
CA THR A 621 -0.24 -21.75 8.50
C THR A 621 0.17 -22.22 7.09
N TYR A 622 -0.66 -23.02 6.44
CA TYR A 622 -0.38 -23.47 5.07
C TYR A 622 -0.35 -22.30 4.06
N GLY A 623 -1.27 -21.36 4.19
CA GLY A 623 -1.25 -20.15 3.36
C GLY A 623 0.01 -19.31 3.58
N THR A 624 0.44 -19.16 4.83
CA THR A 624 1.72 -18.50 5.18
C THR A 624 2.91 -19.18 4.52
N ILE A 625 3.01 -20.52 4.65
CA ILE A 625 4.08 -21.30 4.01
C ILE A 625 4.05 -21.10 2.49
N GLY A 626 2.85 -21.17 1.87
CA GLY A 626 2.69 -20.96 0.44
C GLY A 626 3.20 -19.61 -0.03
N ILE A 627 2.82 -18.52 0.65
CA ILE A 627 3.30 -17.16 0.33
C ILE A 627 4.82 -17.09 0.48
N CYS A 628 5.39 -17.57 1.58
CA CYS A 628 6.83 -17.53 1.81
C CYS A 628 7.61 -18.34 0.76
N VAL A 629 7.11 -19.53 0.37
CA VAL A 629 7.74 -20.36 -0.66
C VAL A 629 7.71 -19.68 -2.02
N ILE A 630 6.55 -19.13 -2.43
CA ILE A 630 6.44 -18.42 -3.72
C ILE A 630 7.36 -17.18 -3.72
N THR A 631 7.36 -16.41 -2.63
CA THR A 631 8.26 -15.26 -2.47
C THR A 631 9.72 -15.67 -2.61
N ALA A 632 10.15 -16.74 -1.93
CA ALA A 632 11.51 -17.24 -2.04
C ALA A 632 11.87 -17.68 -3.48
N ILE A 633 10.96 -18.39 -4.16
CA ILE A 633 11.14 -18.78 -5.56
C ILE A 633 11.32 -17.54 -6.45
N LEU A 634 10.47 -16.52 -6.31
CA LEU A 634 10.57 -15.30 -7.10
C LEU A 634 11.93 -14.60 -6.90
N TYR A 635 12.39 -14.47 -5.66
CA TYR A 635 13.71 -13.89 -5.38
C TYR A 635 14.88 -14.76 -5.83
N ILE A 636 14.74 -16.09 -5.91
CA ILE A 636 15.78 -16.97 -6.45
C ILE A 636 15.82 -16.89 -7.98
N CYS A 637 14.65 -16.84 -8.63
CA CYS A 637 14.58 -16.85 -10.10
C CYS A 637 14.87 -15.49 -10.74
N LEU A 638 14.61 -14.39 -10.01
CA LEU A 638 14.70 -12.99 -10.48
C LEU A 638 15.72 -12.18 -9.67
N TRP A 639 16.73 -12.85 -9.11
CA TRP A 639 17.76 -12.22 -8.27
C TRP A 639 18.58 -11.18 -9.01
#